data_24ffb6c55e82b5cb05f396134ee27485
#
_entry.id   24ffb6c55e82b5cb05f396134ee27485
#
_cell.length_a   1.000
_cell.length_b   1.000
_cell.length_c   1.000
_cell.angle_alpha   90.00
_cell.angle_beta   90.00
_cell.angle_gamma   90.00
#
_symmetry.space_group_name_H-M   'P 1'
#
loop_
_entity.id
_entity.type
_entity.pdbx_description
1 polymer ?
#
loop_
_entity_poly.entity_id
_entity_poly.type
_entity_poly.pdbx_seq_one_letter_code
_entity_poly.pdbx_strand_id
1 'polypeptide(L)'
;MDNYHMQTPPSRRALFAGLALAGVILAGVGGVWAAEPPGGGLDPAPQVKAVFVEGNQRVEESTILFHINTRKGASFSVYTIREDLKKIYSLGYFEDVKVDVTEFEGGLTVTYIVVEKPSLRTITFSGNSKIPQDEFLSNIPLREGAILNRNLVQESINIVQFLYHQKGFLFVKVEPIYHAAANNYVDLEFSVTEGKKAHVETISFAGNRSFSDKELRKVINTSTWNPLSFLTMAGAYVRDVVKNDRVKLLQFYHNNGFLDSVVSEPAVEIDDKAGDIFITFSIDEGPQYRVASLAVTGDEETPKDQLLKLLTLREGEIFRKNRLRRDILYLTNLYSTQGYAYADVVPLTNRNPENQTVDVVLEVDKGQRVFVEQINILGNARTRDHVIRRQFKLSEGEVFDSSKLALSRRNIRYTGFFDEVSINTSRGSDDDTIIIDTQVQEKPSGVFAAGAGYSSTEQAMLGFRIEQGNLAGRGQKLSFKGSFSALRQRFQLSFWEPSVADSSIGMGFTITNTLEEFPLYDTDVKGFDTTFAKDFRDFWKGGLQYRLQETEIKNVHSSVEGLIPERTFAVGSLRPSLGYDSLDSRFFPHRGTKQSYSFELAAEPLGSDVEFWKFHGDWRRYFEINEAVVYHPRIRIGFASGLGDEELPASERFFGGGSSTVRGFKLRDIGPNVDLFRFRRALGGESRFILNNEVRYPLVEMINLSGVAFIDAGNVYSEVGDFDPFTLRYGTGAGVRLLSPVGPIGWDYGLKIDRKPGERRGEFHLRLGSQF
;
A
#
# COMPACT_ATOMS: atom_id res chain seq x y z
N MET A 1 -28.19 -28.38 -0.34
CA MET A 1 -29.60 -28.17 0.04
C MET A 1 -29.61 -27.82 1.50
N ASP A 2 -29.74 -26.54 1.73
CA ASP A 2 -30.54 -26.02 2.81
C ASP A 2 -30.38 -24.48 2.83
N ASN A 3 -31.55 -23.87 2.69
CA ASN A 3 -31.79 -22.46 2.63
C ASN A 3 -31.39 -21.76 3.95
N TYR A 4 -30.43 -20.86 3.91
CA TYR A 4 -30.31 -19.83 4.93
C TYR A 4 -31.12 -18.60 4.51
N HIS A 5 -32.37 -18.59 4.96
CA HIS A 5 -33.18 -17.36 5.06
C HIS A 5 -32.47 -16.37 6.00
N MET A 6 -32.11 -15.21 5.49
CA MET A 6 -31.85 -14.04 6.30
C MET A 6 -33.11 -13.68 7.07
N GLN A 7 -33.13 -13.97 8.36
CA GLN A 7 -34.09 -13.41 9.28
C GLN A 7 -33.62 -12.03 9.69
N THR A 8 -34.38 -11.02 9.30
CA THR A 8 -34.34 -9.68 9.89
C THR A 8 -34.67 -9.74 11.37
N PRO A 9 -33.91 -9.05 12.26
CA PRO A 9 -34.26 -9.00 13.67
C PRO A 9 -35.52 -8.14 13.91
N PRO A 10 -36.36 -8.49 14.88
CA PRO A 10 -37.59 -7.79 15.16
C PRO A 10 -37.31 -6.40 15.73
N SER A 11 -38.06 -5.43 15.22
CA SER A 11 -38.13 -4.07 15.71
C SER A 11 -38.53 -4.03 17.19
N ARG A 12 -37.62 -3.68 18.08
CA ARG A 12 -37.93 -3.26 19.43
C ARG A 12 -38.60 -1.89 19.40
N ARG A 13 -39.91 -1.86 19.58
CA ARG A 13 -40.66 -0.67 19.97
C ARG A 13 -40.18 -0.27 21.36
N ALA A 14 -39.39 0.78 21.47
CA ALA A 14 -39.20 1.51 22.72
C ALA A 14 -40.23 2.63 22.75
N LEU A 15 -41.13 2.53 23.71
CA LEU A 15 -42.00 3.63 24.12
C LEU A 15 -41.11 4.79 24.58
N PHE A 16 -41.18 5.91 23.89
CA PHE A 16 -40.96 7.21 24.50
C PHE A 16 -42.21 8.05 24.33
N ALA A 17 -42.94 8.14 25.43
CA ALA A 17 -43.97 9.14 25.62
C ALA A 17 -43.27 10.48 25.80
N GLY A 18 -43.33 11.31 24.75
CA GLY A 18 -43.00 12.73 24.80
C GLY A 18 -44.21 13.49 24.35
N LEU A 19 -45.04 13.91 25.27
CA LEU A 19 -46.13 14.85 25.04
C LEU A 19 -45.54 16.16 24.54
N ALA A 20 -45.75 16.47 23.27
CA ALA A 20 -45.74 17.83 22.79
C ALA A 20 -47.22 18.23 22.53
N LEU A 21 -47.78 18.94 23.46
CA LEU A 21 -49.07 19.65 23.33
C LEU A 21 -48.88 20.68 22.20
N ALA A 22 -49.35 20.37 21.02
CA ALA A 22 -49.70 21.40 20.03
C ALA A 22 -51.09 21.92 20.38
N GLY A 23 -51.12 23.06 21.02
CA GLY A 23 -52.36 23.76 21.36
C GLY A 23 -53.05 24.25 20.11
N VAL A 24 -54.15 23.63 19.75
CA VAL A 24 -55.10 24.19 18.80
C VAL A 24 -55.90 25.25 19.57
N ILE A 25 -55.63 26.54 19.33
CA ILE A 25 -56.49 27.63 19.79
C ILE A 25 -57.67 27.69 18.84
N LEU A 26 -58.78 27.06 19.21
CA LEU A 26 -60.13 27.35 18.71
C LEU A 26 -60.72 28.44 19.57
N ALA A 27 -60.73 29.69 19.08
CA ALA A 27 -61.46 30.76 19.71
C ALA A 27 -62.95 30.66 19.35
N GLY A 28 -63.70 30.30 20.37
CA GLY A 28 -65.04 30.73 20.67
C GLY A 28 -66.20 30.56 19.62
N VAL A 29 -66.99 29.50 19.81
CA VAL A 29 -68.47 29.70 19.86
C VAL A 29 -68.97 28.61 20.82
N GLY A 30 -69.53 29.04 21.96
CA GLY A 30 -70.27 28.19 22.90
C GLY A 30 -71.56 27.74 22.33
N GLY A 31 -71.87 26.45 22.47
CA GLY A 31 -73.16 25.88 22.14
C GLY A 31 -73.26 24.47 22.72
N VAL A 32 -74.12 24.41 23.77
CA VAL A 32 -74.64 23.23 24.46
C VAL A 32 -75.19 22.21 23.47
N TRP A 33 -74.78 20.93 23.52
CA TRP A 33 -75.49 19.84 22.86
C TRP A 33 -75.72 18.69 23.80
N ALA A 34 -77.03 18.63 24.21
CA ALA A 34 -77.64 17.38 24.66
C ALA A 34 -78.77 17.10 23.66
N ALA A 35 -78.98 15.79 23.36
CA ALA A 35 -80.13 15.15 22.68
C ALA A 35 -80.03 14.96 21.15
N GLU A 36 -80.13 13.70 20.76
CA GLU A 36 -80.38 13.24 19.39
C GLU A 36 -81.82 13.72 18.92
N PRO A 37 -81.87 13.99 17.64
CA PRO A 37 -83.19 13.96 16.94
C PRO A 37 -83.11 13.20 15.62
N PRO A 38 -84.31 12.92 15.03
CA PRO A 38 -84.36 12.14 13.80
C PRO A 38 -84.30 13.03 12.56
N GLY A 39 -83.60 12.52 11.55
CA GLY A 39 -83.86 12.76 10.16
C GLY A 39 -84.00 14.22 9.65
N GLY A 40 -82.98 14.79 9.11
CA GLY A 40 -82.99 16.04 8.36
C GLY A 40 -81.65 16.24 7.63
N GLY A 41 -81.73 16.58 6.37
CA GLY A 41 -80.69 16.68 5.32
C GLY A 41 -79.37 17.27 5.83
N LEU A 42 -78.29 16.64 5.42
CA LEU A 42 -76.94 17.15 5.54
C LEU A 42 -76.84 18.45 4.75
N ASP A 43 -76.71 19.59 5.46
CA ASP A 43 -76.21 20.79 4.83
C ASP A 43 -74.90 20.47 4.08
N PRO A 44 -74.81 20.89 2.82
CA PRO A 44 -73.57 20.60 2.08
C PRO A 44 -72.39 21.24 2.82
N ALA A 45 -71.36 20.41 3.11
CA ALA A 45 -70.15 20.89 3.76
C ALA A 45 -69.65 22.17 3.06
N PRO A 46 -69.35 23.25 3.81
CA PRO A 46 -68.97 24.52 3.23
C PRO A 46 -67.86 24.35 2.19
N GLN A 47 -68.03 25.04 1.06
CA GLN A 47 -67.07 24.95 -0.06
C GLN A 47 -65.87 25.85 0.22
N VAL A 48 -64.65 25.36 -0.17
CA VAL A 48 -63.40 26.13 -0.17
C VAL A 48 -63.47 27.15 -1.35
N LYS A 49 -63.56 28.42 -1.05
CA LYS A 49 -63.58 29.50 -2.07
C LYS A 49 -62.25 29.95 -2.57
N ALA A 50 -61.25 29.94 -1.69
CA ALA A 50 -59.89 30.28 -2.01
C ALA A 50 -58.87 29.47 -1.10
N VAL A 51 -57.70 29.25 -1.64
CA VAL A 51 -56.57 28.68 -0.92
C VAL A 51 -55.36 29.58 -1.11
N PHE A 52 -54.77 30.05 -0.04
CA PHE A 52 -53.60 30.92 -0.01
C PHE A 52 -52.47 30.30 0.77
N VAL A 53 -51.25 30.72 0.49
CA VAL A 53 -50.05 30.41 1.25
C VAL A 53 -49.41 31.71 1.70
N GLU A 54 -49.10 31.82 2.98
CA GLU A 54 -48.47 33.00 3.56
C GLU A 54 -47.21 32.60 4.31
N GLY A 55 -46.18 33.49 4.35
CA GLY A 55 -44.96 33.28 5.07
C GLY A 55 -43.86 32.59 4.23
N ASN A 56 -44.14 32.13 3.04
CA ASN A 56 -43.13 31.63 2.09
C ASN A 56 -42.27 32.78 1.55
N GLN A 57 -40.98 32.59 1.52
CA GLN A 57 -40.00 33.59 1.02
C GLN A 57 -39.20 33.07 -0.18
N ARG A 58 -38.77 31.83 -0.13
CA ARG A 58 -37.95 31.17 -1.15
C ARG A 58 -38.65 29.98 -1.81
N VAL A 59 -39.51 29.32 -1.08
CA VAL A 59 -40.32 28.25 -1.63
C VAL A 59 -41.50 28.89 -2.35
N GLU A 60 -41.62 28.68 -3.65
CA GLU A 60 -42.72 29.22 -4.43
C GLU A 60 -44.05 28.68 -3.92
N GLU A 61 -45.06 29.56 -3.86
CA GLU A 61 -46.44 29.20 -3.50
C GLU A 61 -46.95 28.02 -4.34
N SER A 62 -46.65 28.02 -5.62
CA SER A 62 -47.02 26.98 -6.59
C SER A 62 -46.51 25.59 -6.14
N THR A 63 -45.31 25.50 -5.56
CA THR A 63 -44.75 24.27 -5.04
C THR A 63 -45.55 23.72 -3.86
N ILE A 64 -45.95 24.59 -2.95
CA ILE A 64 -46.75 24.20 -1.78
C ILE A 64 -48.13 23.75 -2.22
N LEU A 65 -48.79 24.57 -3.08
CA LEU A 65 -50.10 24.26 -3.61
C LEU A 65 -50.15 22.97 -4.45
N PHE A 66 -49.04 22.60 -5.08
CA PHE A 66 -48.98 21.34 -5.84
C PHE A 66 -49.09 20.10 -4.93
N HIS A 67 -48.53 20.17 -3.73
CA HIS A 67 -48.47 19.02 -2.82
C HIS A 67 -49.68 18.86 -1.91
N ILE A 68 -50.54 19.86 -1.78
CA ILE A 68 -51.77 19.79 -1.00
C ILE A 68 -52.93 19.21 -1.80
N ASN A 69 -53.91 18.65 -1.10
CA ASN A 69 -55.13 18.11 -1.72
C ASN A 69 -56.29 19.14 -1.73
N THR A 70 -56.25 20.11 -0.82
CA THR A 70 -57.29 21.15 -0.73
C THR A 70 -57.26 22.00 -2.00
N ARG A 71 -58.42 22.14 -2.67
CA ARG A 71 -58.60 22.91 -3.91
C ARG A 71 -59.78 23.83 -3.81
N LYS A 72 -59.73 24.96 -4.54
CA LYS A 72 -60.88 25.85 -4.75
C LYS A 72 -62.06 25.06 -5.34
N GLY A 73 -63.26 25.19 -4.76
CA GLY A 73 -64.45 24.49 -5.17
C GLY A 73 -64.68 23.12 -4.52
N ALA A 74 -63.68 22.58 -3.80
CA ALA A 74 -63.86 21.34 -3.06
C ALA A 74 -64.63 21.54 -1.74
N SER A 75 -65.30 20.51 -1.23
CA SER A 75 -65.88 20.50 0.11
C SER A 75 -64.81 20.58 1.18
N PHE A 76 -64.94 21.43 2.16
CA PHE A 76 -64.03 21.59 3.26
C PHE A 76 -64.00 20.31 4.14
N SER A 77 -62.81 19.82 4.43
CA SER A 77 -62.60 18.63 5.28
C SER A 77 -61.40 18.85 6.19
N VAL A 78 -61.63 18.75 7.49
CA VAL A 78 -60.55 18.83 8.52
C VAL A 78 -59.53 17.70 8.34
N TYR A 79 -60.00 16.55 7.85
CA TYR A 79 -59.11 15.43 7.53
C TYR A 79 -58.14 15.78 6.40
N THR A 80 -58.67 16.36 5.29
CA THR A 80 -57.83 16.79 4.16
C THR A 80 -56.85 17.86 4.57
N ILE A 81 -57.25 18.85 5.38
CA ILE A 81 -56.34 19.88 5.91
C ILE A 81 -55.23 19.26 6.74
N ARG A 82 -55.56 18.27 7.61
CA ARG A 82 -54.53 17.59 8.42
C ARG A 82 -53.52 16.81 7.56
N GLU A 83 -53.98 16.15 6.53
CA GLU A 83 -53.09 15.47 5.58
C GLU A 83 -52.23 16.45 4.78
N ASP A 84 -52.81 17.61 4.37
CA ASP A 84 -52.06 18.66 3.69
C ASP A 84 -50.98 19.27 4.58
N LEU A 85 -51.29 19.55 5.84
CA LEU A 85 -50.29 20.00 6.81
C LEU A 85 -49.12 19.00 6.94
N LYS A 86 -49.42 17.69 7.03
CA LYS A 86 -48.39 16.66 7.07
C LYS A 86 -47.55 16.62 5.81
N LYS A 87 -48.19 16.78 4.63
CA LYS A 87 -47.49 16.80 3.34
C LYS A 87 -46.57 18.00 3.23
N ILE A 88 -47.08 19.21 3.56
CA ILE A 88 -46.25 20.43 3.56
C ILE A 88 -45.07 20.28 4.51
N TYR A 89 -45.31 19.77 5.72
CA TYR A 89 -44.26 19.55 6.70
C TYR A 89 -43.23 18.51 6.23
N SER A 90 -43.68 17.45 5.54
CA SER A 90 -42.82 16.39 4.99
C SER A 90 -41.93 16.84 3.85
N LEU A 91 -42.19 18.00 3.22
CA LEU A 91 -41.28 18.60 2.25
C LEU A 91 -39.92 18.99 2.85
N GLY A 92 -39.88 19.09 4.20
CA GLY A 92 -38.61 19.35 4.90
C GLY A 92 -38.15 20.80 4.91
N TYR A 93 -38.80 21.69 4.16
CA TYR A 93 -38.43 23.10 4.00
C TYR A 93 -38.93 24.00 5.13
N PHE A 94 -39.90 23.55 5.92
CA PHE A 94 -40.60 24.39 6.88
C PHE A 94 -40.27 23.97 8.33
N GLU A 95 -40.10 24.96 9.21
CA GLU A 95 -39.95 24.79 10.63
C GLU A 95 -41.30 24.67 11.32
N ASP A 96 -42.28 25.44 10.86
CA ASP A 96 -43.65 25.39 11.34
C ASP A 96 -44.65 25.57 10.17
N VAL A 97 -45.82 24.93 10.26
CA VAL A 97 -46.90 25.02 9.28
C VAL A 97 -48.21 25.05 10.06
N LYS A 98 -48.93 26.16 9.87
CA LYS A 98 -50.25 26.40 10.45
C LYS A 98 -51.25 26.56 9.35
N VAL A 99 -52.51 26.40 9.70
CA VAL A 99 -53.63 26.70 8.81
C VAL A 99 -54.58 27.64 9.53
N ASP A 100 -54.98 28.69 8.82
CA ASP A 100 -56.06 29.59 9.21
C ASP A 100 -57.24 29.39 8.26
N VAL A 101 -58.47 29.36 8.83
CA VAL A 101 -59.69 29.15 8.07
C VAL A 101 -60.67 30.26 8.41
N THR A 102 -61.00 31.12 7.41
CA THR A 102 -61.87 32.25 7.58
C THR A 102 -63.09 32.12 6.67
N GLU A 103 -64.25 32.65 7.12
CA GLU A 103 -65.47 32.72 6.28
C GLU A 103 -65.37 33.87 5.26
N PHE A 104 -65.66 33.55 3.99
CA PHE A 104 -65.64 34.51 2.91
C PHE A 104 -66.70 34.16 1.85
N GLU A 105 -67.59 35.09 1.56
CA GLU A 105 -68.66 35.02 0.51
C GLU A 105 -69.46 33.69 0.57
N GLY A 106 -69.90 33.28 1.76
CA GLY A 106 -70.70 32.05 1.92
C GLY A 106 -69.97 30.76 1.71
N GLY A 107 -68.61 30.74 1.84
CA GLY A 107 -67.74 29.60 1.85
C GLY A 107 -66.53 29.84 2.76
N LEU A 108 -65.46 28.99 2.68
CA LEU A 108 -64.29 29.10 3.49
C LEU A 108 -63.05 29.44 2.66
N THR A 109 -62.24 30.34 3.19
CA THR A 109 -60.88 30.59 2.71
C THR A 109 -59.91 29.83 3.63
N VAL A 110 -59.03 29.05 3.02
CA VAL A 110 -57.98 28.28 3.73
C VAL A 110 -56.64 28.91 3.43
N THR A 111 -55.95 29.39 4.49
CA THR A 111 -54.62 29.98 4.37
C THR A 111 -53.61 29.09 5.10
N TYR A 112 -52.66 28.55 4.36
CA TYR A 112 -51.54 27.83 4.93
C TYR A 112 -50.43 28.82 5.29
N ILE A 113 -50.14 29.00 6.59
CA ILE A 113 -49.10 29.89 7.09
C ILE A 113 -47.87 29.05 7.36
N VAL A 114 -46.80 29.31 6.59
CA VAL A 114 -45.57 28.53 6.66
C VAL A 114 -44.43 29.37 7.24
N VAL A 115 -43.56 28.74 8.01
CA VAL A 115 -42.29 29.34 8.49
C VAL A 115 -41.16 28.53 7.88
N GLU A 116 -40.43 29.12 6.94
CA GLU A 116 -39.35 28.45 6.29
C GLU A 116 -38.15 28.27 7.23
N LYS A 117 -37.51 27.06 7.19
CA LYS A 117 -36.23 26.83 7.84
C LYS A 117 -35.15 27.74 7.23
N PRO A 118 -34.25 28.29 8.04
CA PRO A 118 -33.15 29.08 7.52
C PRO A 118 -32.22 28.25 6.63
N SER A 119 -31.56 28.91 5.69
CA SER A 119 -30.48 28.28 4.91
C SER A 119 -29.11 28.69 5.42
N LEU A 120 -28.16 27.83 5.25
CA LEU A 120 -26.77 28.09 5.57
C LEU A 120 -26.16 29.09 4.58
N ARG A 121 -25.68 30.23 5.05
CA ARG A 121 -24.96 31.20 4.23
C ARG A 121 -23.48 30.87 4.17
N THR A 122 -22.86 30.67 5.34
CA THR A 122 -21.46 30.35 5.48
C THR A 122 -21.29 29.26 6.54
N ILE A 123 -20.24 28.43 6.36
CA ILE A 123 -19.81 27.45 7.34
C ILE A 123 -18.36 27.75 7.70
N THR A 124 -18.12 28.10 8.95
CA THR A 124 -16.79 28.47 9.45
C THR A 124 -16.39 27.63 10.66
N PHE A 125 -15.08 27.55 10.88
CA PHE A 125 -14.51 26.86 12.02
C PHE A 125 -13.58 27.84 12.77
N SER A 126 -13.68 27.85 14.10
CA SER A 126 -12.81 28.64 14.96
C SER A 126 -12.12 27.76 15.99
N GLY A 127 -10.91 28.10 16.42
CA GLY A 127 -10.14 27.35 17.39
C GLY A 127 -9.41 26.11 16.82
N ASN A 128 -9.55 25.82 15.54
CA ASN A 128 -8.93 24.67 14.85
C ASN A 128 -7.50 24.96 14.38
N SER A 129 -6.51 24.86 15.28
CA SER A 129 -5.12 25.16 14.95
C SER A 129 -4.38 23.95 14.32
N LYS A 130 -4.82 22.73 14.55
CA LYS A 130 -4.14 21.49 14.17
C LYS A 130 -4.67 20.84 12.89
N ILE A 131 -5.90 21.16 12.51
CA ILE A 131 -6.54 20.65 11.29
C ILE A 131 -7.06 21.85 10.50
N PRO A 132 -6.68 22.00 9.22
CA PRO A 132 -7.16 23.10 8.40
C PRO A 132 -8.66 22.96 8.10
N GLN A 133 -9.35 24.08 7.96
CA GLN A 133 -10.79 24.12 7.69
C GLN A 133 -11.20 23.34 6.44
N ASP A 134 -10.38 23.37 5.39
CA ASP A 134 -10.66 22.69 4.11
C ASP A 134 -10.78 21.16 4.28
N GLU A 135 -10.04 20.57 5.23
CA GLU A 135 -10.12 19.15 5.57
C GLU A 135 -11.48 18.81 6.18
N PHE A 136 -12.06 19.72 6.98
CA PHE A 136 -13.42 19.54 7.52
C PHE A 136 -14.47 19.68 6.44
N LEU A 137 -14.42 20.77 5.67
CA LEU A 137 -15.40 21.07 4.62
C LEU A 137 -15.51 19.96 3.56
N SER A 138 -14.38 19.27 3.30
CA SER A 138 -14.38 18.14 2.36
C SER A 138 -15.09 16.89 2.91
N ASN A 139 -15.12 16.72 4.23
CA ASN A 139 -15.61 15.48 4.87
C ASN A 139 -17.03 15.60 5.44
N ILE A 140 -17.49 16.81 5.81
CA ILE A 140 -18.83 17.01 6.37
C ILE A 140 -19.92 17.00 5.30
N PRO A 141 -21.16 16.54 5.61
CA PRO A 141 -22.27 16.52 4.65
C PRO A 141 -22.92 17.88 4.43
N LEU A 142 -22.67 18.88 5.30
CA LEU A 142 -23.22 20.22 5.16
C LEU A 142 -22.64 20.96 3.97
N ARG A 143 -23.46 21.78 3.31
CA ARG A 143 -23.06 22.65 2.19
C ARG A 143 -23.65 24.04 2.37
N GLU A 144 -22.92 25.07 1.99
CA GLU A 144 -23.42 26.43 1.91
C GLU A 144 -24.57 26.51 0.89
N GLY A 145 -25.59 27.30 1.17
CA GLY A 145 -26.81 27.40 0.38
C GLY A 145 -27.88 26.33 0.71
N ALA A 146 -27.52 25.27 1.42
CA ALA A 146 -28.46 24.22 1.82
C ALA A 146 -29.33 24.67 3.01
N ILE A 147 -30.51 24.06 3.17
CA ILE A 147 -31.38 24.28 4.32
C ILE A 147 -30.72 23.73 5.58
N LEU A 148 -30.76 24.47 6.67
CA LEU A 148 -30.23 24.06 7.95
C LEU A 148 -30.96 22.81 8.48
N ASN A 149 -30.22 21.72 8.56
CA ASN A 149 -30.67 20.45 9.12
C ASN A 149 -29.85 20.13 10.36
N ARG A 150 -30.47 20.13 11.54
CA ARG A 150 -29.81 19.88 12.83
C ARG A 150 -29.17 18.49 12.91
N ASN A 151 -29.74 17.48 12.23
CA ASN A 151 -29.14 16.14 12.20
C ASN A 151 -27.83 16.13 11.43
N LEU A 152 -27.76 16.84 10.30
CA LEU A 152 -26.52 16.99 9.53
C LEU A 152 -25.48 17.83 10.29
N VAL A 153 -25.90 18.79 11.11
CA VAL A 153 -24.99 19.52 12.00
C VAL A 153 -24.38 18.56 13.03
N GLN A 154 -25.20 17.72 13.66
CA GLN A 154 -24.70 16.74 14.64
C GLN A 154 -23.77 15.70 13.98
N GLU A 155 -24.12 15.24 12.79
CA GLU A 155 -23.26 14.34 12.00
C GLU A 155 -21.92 15.02 11.68
N SER A 156 -21.95 16.28 11.28
CA SER A 156 -20.73 17.08 11.03
C SER A 156 -19.87 17.22 12.27
N ILE A 157 -20.46 17.45 13.45
CA ILE A 157 -19.73 17.47 14.73
C ILE A 157 -19.03 16.13 14.96
N ASN A 158 -19.74 15.02 14.76
CA ASN A 158 -19.19 13.69 14.95
C ASN A 158 -18.01 13.42 14.00
N ILE A 159 -18.11 13.87 12.74
CA ILE A 159 -17.04 13.75 11.74
C ILE A 159 -15.83 14.59 12.14
N VAL A 160 -16.03 15.84 12.55
CA VAL A 160 -14.93 16.70 13.01
C VAL A 160 -14.25 16.11 14.23
N GLN A 161 -15.00 15.63 15.22
CA GLN A 161 -14.45 14.95 16.39
C GLN A 161 -13.67 13.70 15.98
N PHE A 162 -14.19 12.91 15.06
CA PHE A 162 -13.49 11.72 14.56
C PHE A 162 -12.14 12.06 13.92
N LEU A 163 -12.07 13.11 13.09
CA LEU A 163 -10.81 13.56 12.48
C LEU A 163 -9.77 13.99 13.53
N TYR A 164 -10.22 14.67 14.59
CA TYR A 164 -9.36 15.01 15.73
C TYR A 164 -8.91 13.78 16.52
N HIS A 165 -9.80 12.83 16.75
CA HIS A 165 -9.48 11.57 17.44
C HIS A 165 -8.42 10.77 16.68
N GLN A 166 -8.49 10.73 15.33
CA GLN A 166 -7.45 10.10 14.51
C GLN A 166 -6.07 10.75 14.69
N LYS A 167 -6.03 12.04 14.95
CA LYS A 167 -4.78 12.77 15.22
C LYS A 167 -4.37 12.76 16.72
N GLY A 168 -5.14 12.06 17.57
CA GLY A 168 -4.85 11.86 18.99
C GLY A 168 -5.41 12.93 19.93
N PHE A 169 -6.29 13.80 19.46
CA PHE A 169 -6.97 14.82 20.28
C PHE A 169 -8.32 14.28 20.79
N LEU A 170 -8.30 13.44 21.80
CA LEU A 170 -9.50 12.77 22.32
C LEU A 170 -10.45 13.68 23.10
N PHE A 171 -9.95 14.80 23.60
CA PHE A 171 -10.71 15.76 24.43
C PHE A 171 -11.29 16.91 23.62
N VAL A 172 -11.32 16.78 22.30
CA VAL A 172 -11.87 17.83 21.45
C VAL A 172 -13.35 18.03 21.73
N LYS A 173 -13.72 19.28 21.90
CA LYS A 173 -15.13 19.72 21.97
C LYS A 173 -15.43 20.53 20.74
N VAL A 174 -16.56 20.25 20.12
CA VAL A 174 -17.04 20.97 18.93
C VAL A 174 -18.45 21.41 19.22
N GLU A 175 -18.67 22.70 19.25
CA GLU A 175 -19.97 23.30 19.56
C GLU A 175 -20.44 24.14 18.36
N PRO A 176 -21.68 23.96 17.89
CA PRO A 176 -22.21 24.76 16.80
C PRO A 176 -22.76 26.09 17.35
N ILE A 177 -22.36 27.21 16.75
CA ILE A 177 -22.84 28.55 17.05
C ILE A 177 -23.61 29.06 15.81
N TYR A 178 -24.81 29.51 16.03
CA TYR A 178 -25.70 29.98 14.96
C TYR A 178 -25.82 31.51 15.02
N HIS A 179 -25.37 32.17 13.98
CA HIS A 179 -25.51 33.61 13.83
C HIS A 179 -26.63 33.94 12.79
N ALA A 180 -27.71 34.52 13.24
CA ALA A 180 -28.81 34.92 12.35
C ALA A 180 -28.33 35.97 11.36
N ALA A 181 -28.66 35.78 10.08
CA ALA A 181 -28.33 36.67 8.99
C ALA A 181 -29.61 37.15 8.30
N ALA A 182 -29.53 38.20 7.47
CA ALA A 182 -30.69 38.73 6.73
C ALA A 182 -31.27 37.68 5.77
N ASN A 183 -32.56 37.87 5.40
CA ASN A 183 -33.27 37.05 4.42
C ASN A 183 -33.36 35.54 4.77
N ASN A 184 -33.62 35.25 6.06
CA ASN A 184 -33.75 33.88 6.55
C ASN A 184 -32.52 33.01 6.29
N TYR A 185 -31.31 33.59 6.37
CA TYR A 185 -30.01 32.87 6.38
C TYR A 185 -29.45 32.75 7.80
N VAL A 186 -28.59 31.76 7.96
CA VAL A 186 -27.82 31.53 9.19
C VAL A 186 -26.36 31.26 8.80
N ASP A 187 -25.43 31.93 9.47
CA ASP A 187 -24.03 31.54 9.46
C ASP A 187 -23.80 30.52 10.57
N LEU A 188 -23.21 29.39 10.22
CA LEU A 188 -22.88 28.32 11.15
C LEU A 188 -21.38 28.34 11.43
N GLU A 189 -21.04 28.60 12.68
CA GLU A 189 -19.67 28.52 13.17
C GLU A 189 -19.54 27.27 14.05
N PHE A 190 -18.56 26.43 13.76
CA PHE A 190 -18.14 25.37 14.67
C PHE A 190 -17.00 25.86 15.55
N SER A 191 -17.28 26.09 16.81
CA SER A 191 -16.26 26.45 17.80
C SER A 191 -15.57 25.17 18.28
N VAL A 192 -14.29 25.05 17.98
CA VAL A 192 -13.47 23.87 18.31
C VAL A 192 -12.55 24.20 19.47
N THR A 193 -12.64 23.40 20.52
CA THR A 193 -11.67 23.38 21.62
C THR A 193 -10.86 22.10 21.51
N GLU A 194 -9.64 22.17 20.95
CA GLU A 194 -8.83 21.01 20.57
C GLU A 194 -8.41 20.13 21.76
N GLY A 195 -8.23 20.73 22.94
CA GLY A 195 -7.73 20.02 24.12
C GLY A 195 -6.24 19.63 23.99
N LYS A 196 -5.78 18.82 24.93
CA LYS A 196 -4.42 18.23 24.87
C LYS A 196 -4.42 17.00 23.97
N LYS A 197 -3.28 16.74 23.36
CA LYS A 197 -3.06 15.48 22.65
C LYS A 197 -2.92 14.36 23.68
N ALA A 198 -3.79 13.38 23.59
CA ALA A 198 -3.74 12.21 24.45
C ALA A 198 -2.69 11.21 23.98
N HIS A 199 -2.03 10.53 24.91
CA HIS A 199 -1.06 9.50 24.61
C HIS A 199 -1.13 8.35 25.61
N VAL A 200 -0.80 7.15 25.12
CA VAL A 200 -0.74 5.96 25.96
C VAL A 200 0.54 6.00 26.77
N GLU A 201 0.40 6.25 28.08
CA GLU A 201 1.53 6.31 29.02
C GLU A 201 1.91 4.91 29.48
N THR A 202 0.91 4.09 29.86
CA THR A 202 1.16 2.75 30.39
C THR A 202 0.20 1.72 29.82
N ILE A 203 0.74 0.54 29.54
CA ILE A 203 -0.02 -0.67 29.21
C ILE A 203 0.33 -1.73 30.24
N SER A 204 -0.68 -2.24 30.93
CA SER A 204 -0.56 -3.23 32.01
C SER A 204 -1.34 -4.50 31.66
N PHE A 205 -0.85 -5.61 32.17
CA PHE A 205 -1.51 -6.90 32.05
C PHE A 205 -1.79 -7.44 33.45
N ALA A 206 -2.97 -7.97 33.66
CA ALA A 206 -3.38 -8.55 34.94
C ALA A 206 -3.84 -9.99 34.75
N GLY A 207 -3.33 -10.91 35.56
CA GLY A 207 -3.67 -12.35 35.48
C GLY A 207 -2.75 -13.17 34.58
N ASN A 208 -1.80 -12.57 33.88
CA ASN A 208 -0.77 -13.24 33.05
C ASN A 208 0.29 -13.89 33.98
N ARG A 209 0.20 -15.21 34.17
CA ARG A 209 1.14 -15.99 34.98
C ARG A 209 2.19 -16.70 34.13
N SER A 210 1.81 -17.12 32.93
CA SER A 210 2.64 -17.94 32.03
C SER A 210 3.53 -17.10 31.13
N PHE A 211 3.20 -15.85 30.89
CA PHE A 211 3.97 -14.94 30.01
C PHE A 211 4.22 -13.61 30.69
N SER A 212 5.40 -13.07 30.48
CA SER A 212 5.76 -11.75 31.00
C SER A 212 5.08 -10.61 30.22
N ASP A 213 4.89 -9.46 30.88
CA ASP A 213 4.39 -8.24 30.24
C ASP A 213 5.21 -7.86 28.99
N LYS A 214 6.53 -8.09 29.03
CA LYS A 214 7.41 -7.81 27.90
C LYS A 214 7.11 -8.68 26.69
N GLU A 215 6.72 -9.93 26.87
CA GLU A 215 6.32 -10.85 25.81
C GLU A 215 4.96 -10.44 25.25
N LEU A 216 3.98 -10.13 26.12
CA LEU A 216 2.65 -9.72 25.72
C LEU A 216 2.66 -8.37 24.99
N ARG A 217 3.51 -7.43 25.39
CA ARG A 217 3.70 -6.15 24.68
C ARG A 217 4.18 -6.32 23.24
N LYS A 218 4.90 -7.40 22.91
CA LYS A 218 5.32 -7.69 21.53
C LYS A 218 4.17 -8.20 20.66
N VAL A 219 3.10 -8.72 21.26
CA VAL A 219 1.93 -9.28 20.57
C VAL A 219 0.97 -8.18 20.11
N ILE A 220 0.86 -7.11 20.90
CA ILE A 220 -0.06 -6.01 20.67
C ILE A 220 0.53 -4.95 19.74
N ASN A 221 -0.35 -4.20 19.06
CA ASN A 221 0.05 -3.08 18.21
C ASN A 221 0.10 -1.75 18.97
N THR A 222 -0.72 -1.61 20.02
CA THR A 222 -0.70 -0.42 20.86
C THR A 222 0.65 -0.33 21.57
N SER A 223 1.28 0.84 21.49
CA SER A 223 2.57 1.11 22.11
C SER A 223 2.48 2.31 23.06
N THR A 224 3.37 2.36 24.03
CA THR A 224 3.49 3.51 24.94
C THR A 224 4.21 4.67 24.25
N TRP A 225 3.92 5.87 24.69
CA TRP A 225 4.61 7.07 24.23
C TRP A 225 6.10 7.05 24.61
N ASN A 226 6.92 7.61 23.73
CA ASN A 226 8.36 7.80 23.96
C ASN A 226 8.83 9.07 23.23
N PRO A 227 10.02 9.62 23.54
CA PRO A 227 10.52 10.86 22.92
C PRO A 227 10.61 10.87 21.40
N LEU A 228 10.64 9.68 20.75
CA LEU A 228 10.67 9.54 19.29
C LEU A 228 9.27 9.37 18.67
N SER A 229 8.21 9.43 19.50
CA SER A 229 6.82 9.23 19.06
C SER A 229 6.35 10.27 18.04
N PHE A 230 7.00 11.44 17.96
CA PHE A 230 6.71 12.45 16.95
C PHE A 230 7.06 11.98 15.51
N LEU A 231 7.97 11.01 15.37
CA LEU A 231 8.34 10.41 14.08
C LEU A 231 7.52 9.14 13.76
N THR A 232 7.06 8.42 14.78
CA THR A 232 6.57 7.04 14.64
C THR A 232 5.08 6.89 14.93
N MET A 233 4.43 7.94 15.44
CA MET A 233 3.07 7.91 15.98
C MET A 233 2.88 6.90 17.15
N ALA A 234 3.97 6.41 17.76
CA ALA A 234 3.91 5.57 18.94
C ALA A 234 3.18 6.31 20.08
N GLY A 235 2.47 5.56 20.93
CA GLY A 235 1.67 6.15 21.99
C GLY A 235 0.34 6.79 21.57
N ALA A 236 -0.02 6.74 20.27
CA ALA A 236 -1.35 7.16 19.84
C ALA A 236 -2.40 6.16 20.32
N TYR A 237 -3.46 6.64 20.96
CA TYR A 237 -4.61 5.81 21.32
C TYR A 237 -5.59 5.72 20.16
N VAL A 238 -5.82 4.51 19.67
CA VAL A 238 -6.85 4.20 18.68
C VAL A 238 -7.71 3.06 19.21
N ARG A 239 -8.97 3.35 19.50
CA ARG A 239 -9.90 2.42 20.16
C ARG A 239 -10.00 1.07 19.46
N ASP A 240 -10.05 1.07 18.10
CA ASP A 240 -10.17 -0.16 17.32
C ASP A 240 -8.88 -0.98 17.33
N VAL A 241 -7.71 -0.32 17.41
CA VAL A 241 -6.43 -1.01 17.58
C VAL A 241 -6.38 -1.71 18.95
N VAL A 242 -6.79 -1.05 20.02
CA VAL A 242 -6.85 -1.64 21.36
C VAL A 242 -7.81 -2.82 21.42
N LYS A 243 -8.98 -2.73 20.76
CA LYS A 243 -9.90 -3.87 20.63
C LYS A 243 -9.29 -5.04 19.86
N ASN A 244 -8.58 -4.75 18.77
CA ASN A 244 -7.88 -5.77 18.00
C ASN A 244 -6.73 -6.40 18.77
N ASP A 245 -6.07 -5.64 19.65
CA ASP A 245 -5.01 -6.16 20.52
C ASP A 245 -5.53 -7.20 21.51
N ARG A 246 -6.75 -7.03 22.02
CA ARG A 246 -7.44 -8.07 22.80
C ARG A 246 -7.56 -9.38 22.01
N VAL A 247 -7.98 -9.29 20.75
CA VAL A 247 -8.12 -10.49 19.88
C VAL A 247 -6.76 -11.13 19.62
N LYS A 248 -5.71 -10.35 19.45
CA LYS A 248 -4.34 -10.85 19.28
C LYS A 248 -3.82 -11.56 20.51
N LEU A 249 -4.06 -10.99 21.70
CA LEU A 249 -3.71 -11.61 22.96
C LEU A 249 -4.42 -12.96 23.12
N LEU A 250 -5.72 -13.01 22.86
CA LEU A 250 -6.49 -14.26 22.88
C LEU A 250 -5.93 -15.30 21.89
N GLN A 251 -5.61 -14.88 20.66
CA GLN A 251 -4.98 -15.76 19.67
C GLN A 251 -3.58 -16.23 20.11
N PHE A 252 -2.81 -15.37 20.75
CA PHE A 252 -1.51 -15.73 21.30
C PHE A 252 -1.62 -16.82 22.37
N TYR A 253 -2.56 -16.69 23.31
CA TYR A 253 -2.82 -17.71 24.32
C TYR A 253 -3.28 -19.03 23.70
N HIS A 254 -4.24 -18.99 22.77
CA HIS A 254 -4.67 -20.19 22.02
C HIS A 254 -3.52 -20.85 21.23
N ASN A 255 -2.59 -20.07 20.72
CA ASN A 255 -1.41 -20.58 20.01
C ASN A 255 -0.35 -21.16 20.96
N ASN A 256 -0.50 -20.96 22.25
CA ASN A 256 0.37 -21.52 23.29
C ASN A 256 -0.35 -22.54 24.19
N GLY A 257 -1.50 -23.07 23.74
CA GLY A 257 -2.20 -24.17 24.38
C GLY A 257 -3.28 -23.77 25.40
N PHE A 258 -3.48 -22.51 25.67
CA PHE A 258 -4.47 -22.04 26.64
C PHE A 258 -5.83 -21.83 25.96
N LEU A 259 -6.53 -22.92 25.68
CA LEU A 259 -7.76 -22.90 24.86
C LEU A 259 -8.96 -22.27 25.57
N ASP A 260 -8.97 -22.30 26.89
CA ASP A 260 -10.04 -21.73 27.72
C ASP A 260 -9.71 -20.31 28.19
N SER A 261 -8.60 -19.74 27.68
CA SER A 261 -8.21 -18.38 28.04
C SER A 261 -9.27 -17.35 27.65
N VAL A 262 -9.47 -16.39 28.53
CA VAL A 262 -10.37 -15.26 28.32
C VAL A 262 -9.58 -13.96 28.48
N VAL A 263 -9.68 -13.07 27.52
CA VAL A 263 -9.16 -11.71 27.63
C VAL A 263 -10.37 -10.78 27.67
N SER A 264 -10.56 -10.12 28.79
CA SER A 264 -11.68 -9.20 29.01
C SER A 264 -11.55 -7.94 28.15
N GLU A 265 -12.61 -7.15 28.02
CA GLU A 265 -12.49 -5.81 27.43
C GLU A 265 -11.46 -5.00 28.20
N PRO A 266 -10.52 -4.33 27.51
CA PRO A 266 -9.47 -3.57 28.18
C PRO A 266 -10.06 -2.39 28.96
N ALA A 267 -9.66 -2.26 30.24
CA ALA A 267 -9.95 -1.07 31.01
C ALA A 267 -9.08 0.08 30.52
N VAL A 268 -9.71 1.19 30.15
CA VAL A 268 -9.02 2.40 29.68
C VAL A 268 -9.33 3.52 30.67
N GLU A 269 -8.33 3.94 31.41
CA GLU A 269 -8.40 5.08 32.34
C GLU A 269 -7.71 6.28 31.64
N ILE A 270 -8.35 7.43 31.72
CA ILE A 270 -7.92 8.63 31.06
C ILE A 270 -7.75 9.74 32.11
N ASP A 271 -6.55 10.31 32.20
CA ASP A 271 -6.29 11.51 32.94
C ASP A 271 -6.51 12.75 32.04
N ASP A 272 -7.69 13.37 32.18
CA ASP A 272 -8.09 14.55 31.40
C ASP A 272 -7.15 15.74 31.60
N LYS A 273 -6.44 15.85 32.75
CA LYS A 273 -5.54 16.98 33.04
C LYS A 273 -4.17 16.79 32.41
N ALA A 274 -3.61 15.59 32.48
CA ALA A 274 -2.31 15.26 31.90
C ALA A 274 -2.42 14.93 30.41
N GLY A 275 -3.52 14.32 29.98
CA GLY A 275 -3.70 13.75 28.66
C GLY A 275 -3.17 12.32 28.57
N ASP A 276 -2.93 11.67 29.72
CA ASP A 276 -2.35 10.35 29.83
C ASP A 276 -3.42 9.26 29.81
N ILE A 277 -3.14 8.19 29.09
CA ILE A 277 -4.03 7.04 28.97
C ILE A 277 -3.34 5.81 29.53
N PHE A 278 -4.04 5.13 30.43
CA PHE A 278 -3.63 3.89 31.05
C PHE A 278 -4.53 2.77 30.55
N ILE A 279 -3.93 1.71 29.99
CA ILE A 279 -4.66 0.58 29.42
C ILE A 279 -4.33 -0.67 30.22
N THR A 280 -5.34 -1.36 30.75
CA THR A 280 -5.15 -2.61 31.47
C THR A 280 -5.91 -3.74 30.76
N PHE A 281 -5.19 -4.78 30.36
CA PHE A 281 -5.74 -6.02 29.83
C PHE A 281 -5.85 -7.05 30.96
N SER A 282 -7.07 -7.48 31.28
CA SER A 282 -7.32 -8.54 32.27
C SER A 282 -7.43 -9.88 31.55
N ILE A 283 -6.64 -10.85 32.00
CA ILE A 283 -6.46 -12.15 31.36
C ILE A 283 -6.77 -13.25 32.39
N ASP A 284 -7.59 -14.20 32.00
CA ASP A 284 -7.74 -15.48 32.67
C ASP A 284 -7.15 -16.54 31.70
N GLU A 285 -6.03 -17.13 32.09
CA GLU A 285 -5.29 -18.03 31.20
C GLU A 285 -5.96 -19.38 31.05
N GLY A 286 -6.63 -19.88 32.09
CA GLY A 286 -7.10 -21.25 32.13
C GLY A 286 -5.95 -22.30 32.11
N PRO A 287 -6.27 -23.59 31.92
CA PRO A 287 -5.27 -24.65 31.81
C PRO A 287 -4.59 -24.69 30.43
N GLN A 288 -3.32 -25.17 30.42
CA GLN A 288 -2.60 -25.40 29.17
C GLN A 288 -2.81 -26.84 28.67
N TYR A 289 -3.33 -26.97 27.46
CA TYR A 289 -3.65 -28.25 26.84
C TYR A 289 -2.52 -28.83 25.99
N ARG A 290 -2.39 -30.18 26.02
CA ARG A 290 -1.50 -30.95 25.16
C ARG A 290 -2.30 -31.84 24.21
N VAL A 291 -1.71 -32.19 23.08
CA VAL A 291 -2.29 -33.13 22.11
C VAL A 291 -2.18 -34.54 22.69
N ALA A 292 -3.31 -35.20 22.96
CA ALA A 292 -3.33 -36.59 23.42
C ALA A 292 -3.22 -37.55 22.23
N SER A 293 -4.05 -37.34 21.21
CA SER A 293 -4.05 -38.14 20.00
C SER A 293 -4.20 -37.27 18.75
N LEU A 294 -3.61 -37.73 17.65
CA LEU A 294 -3.72 -37.09 16.34
C LEU A 294 -4.04 -38.13 15.28
N ALA A 295 -5.16 -37.97 14.60
CA ALA A 295 -5.60 -38.89 13.56
C ALA A 295 -6.03 -38.14 12.29
N VAL A 296 -5.88 -38.80 11.13
CA VAL A 296 -6.43 -38.36 9.85
C VAL A 296 -7.36 -39.48 9.35
N THR A 297 -8.57 -39.11 8.95
CA THR A 297 -9.60 -40.01 8.45
C THR A 297 -10.14 -39.54 7.13
N GLY A 298 -10.86 -40.39 6.37
CA GLY A 298 -11.52 -40.02 5.11
C GLY A 298 -10.67 -40.18 3.85
N ASP A 299 -9.36 -40.36 3.96
CA ASP A 299 -8.50 -40.72 2.82
C ASP A 299 -8.05 -42.18 2.94
N GLU A 300 -8.60 -43.06 2.09
CA GLU A 300 -8.24 -44.47 2.05
C GLU A 300 -7.07 -44.77 1.10
N GLU A 301 -6.78 -43.86 0.18
CA GLU A 301 -5.73 -44.05 -0.84
C GLU A 301 -4.34 -43.76 -0.30
N THR A 302 -4.21 -42.75 0.55
CA THR A 302 -2.92 -42.34 1.12
C THR A 302 -2.71 -42.98 2.49
N PRO A 303 -1.59 -43.70 2.73
CA PRO A 303 -1.29 -44.25 4.04
C PRO A 303 -1.32 -43.19 5.15
N LYS A 304 -2.08 -43.45 6.21
CA LYS A 304 -2.28 -42.53 7.35
C LYS A 304 -0.95 -42.04 7.94
N ASP A 305 0.04 -42.91 8.05
CA ASP A 305 1.37 -42.58 8.56
C ASP A 305 2.10 -41.56 7.68
N GLN A 306 1.84 -41.51 6.37
CA GLN A 306 2.42 -40.53 5.48
C GLN A 306 1.77 -39.17 5.70
N LEU A 307 0.44 -39.11 5.83
CA LEU A 307 -0.29 -37.87 6.11
C LEU A 307 0.13 -37.31 7.47
N LEU A 308 0.21 -38.14 8.52
CA LEU A 308 0.66 -37.71 9.85
C LEU A 308 2.07 -37.11 9.87
N LYS A 309 2.98 -37.63 9.03
CA LYS A 309 4.35 -37.08 8.92
C LYS A 309 4.38 -35.66 8.33
N LEU A 310 3.40 -35.30 7.51
CA LEU A 310 3.31 -33.98 6.87
C LEU A 310 2.78 -32.91 7.82
N LEU A 311 2.06 -33.29 8.87
CA LEU A 311 1.48 -32.36 9.84
C LEU A 311 2.57 -31.73 10.71
N THR A 312 2.27 -30.55 11.23
CA THR A 312 3.15 -29.82 12.17
C THR A 312 2.76 -30.06 13.62
N LEU A 313 1.53 -30.47 13.89
CA LEU A 313 1.11 -30.95 15.20
C LEU A 313 1.72 -32.33 15.49
N ARG A 314 2.03 -32.58 16.76
CA ARG A 314 2.56 -33.87 17.25
C ARG A 314 1.87 -34.25 18.55
N GLU A 315 1.65 -35.53 18.76
CA GLU A 315 1.18 -36.07 20.03
C GLU A 315 2.17 -35.76 21.16
N GLY A 316 1.66 -35.47 22.35
CA GLY A 316 2.43 -35.09 23.54
C GLY A 316 2.90 -33.64 23.58
N GLU A 317 2.89 -32.90 22.47
CA GLU A 317 3.25 -31.49 22.44
C GLU A 317 2.12 -30.58 22.93
N ILE A 318 2.47 -29.34 23.29
CA ILE A 318 1.48 -28.30 23.59
C ILE A 318 0.60 -28.08 22.36
N PHE A 319 -0.70 -28.08 22.56
CA PHE A 319 -1.64 -27.79 21.47
C PHE A 319 -1.48 -26.35 20.98
N ARG A 320 -1.36 -26.16 19.66
CA ARG A 320 -1.19 -24.86 19.04
C ARG A 320 -2.21 -24.66 17.93
N LYS A 321 -3.18 -23.76 18.17
CA LYS A 321 -4.27 -23.51 17.22
C LYS A 321 -3.77 -23.06 15.83
N ASN A 322 -2.67 -22.30 15.77
CA ASN A 322 -2.07 -21.91 14.52
C ASN A 322 -1.41 -23.07 13.75
N ARG A 323 -0.88 -24.10 14.46
CA ARG A 323 -0.39 -25.33 13.80
C ARG A 323 -1.55 -26.13 13.25
N LEU A 324 -2.62 -26.33 14.00
CA LEU A 324 -3.83 -27.01 13.52
C LEU A 324 -4.35 -26.34 12.25
N ARG A 325 -4.52 -25.00 12.27
CA ARG A 325 -4.96 -24.28 11.08
C ARG A 325 -4.01 -24.44 9.90
N ARG A 326 -2.71 -24.44 10.15
CA ARG A 326 -1.68 -24.66 9.11
C ARG A 326 -1.80 -26.06 8.52
N ASP A 327 -1.99 -27.06 9.36
CA ASP A 327 -2.11 -28.45 8.94
C ASP A 327 -3.37 -28.68 8.12
N ILE A 328 -4.51 -28.11 8.50
CA ILE A 328 -5.74 -28.10 7.71
C ILE A 328 -5.48 -27.48 6.33
N LEU A 329 -4.94 -26.25 6.29
CA LEU A 329 -4.64 -25.56 5.03
C LEU A 329 -3.63 -26.34 4.17
N TYR A 330 -2.68 -27.01 4.79
CA TYR A 330 -1.69 -27.83 4.09
C TYR A 330 -2.37 -29.05 3.42
N LEU A 331 -3.19 -29.81 4.15
CA LEU A 331 -3.90 -30.96 3.60
C LEU A 331 -4.89 -30.53 2.51
N THR A 332 -5.70 -29.49 2.75
CA THR A 332 -6.62 -28.96 1.74
C THR A 332 -5.85 -28.55 0.46
N ASN A 333 -4.71 -27.87 0.61
CA ASN A 333 -3.89 -27.50 -0.53
C ASN A 333 -3.25 -28.71 -1.21
N LEU A 334 -2.81 -29.73 -0.45
CA LEU A 334 -2.25 -30.96 -0.98
C LEU A 334 -3.24 -31.64 -1.94
N TYR A 335 -4.50 -31.79 -1.54
CA TYR A 335 -5.53 -32.40 -2.36
C TYR A 335 -5.93 -31.51 -3.54
N SER A 336 -6.08 -30.18 -3.31
CA SER A 336 -6.46 -29.28 -4.39
C SER A 336 -5.36 -29.07 -5.44
N THR A 337 -4.09 -29.37 -5.14
CA THR A 337 -3.03 -29.43 -6.16
C THR A 337 -3.06 -30.71 -7.00
N GLN A 338 -3.78 -31.74 -6.54
CA GLN A 338 -3.96 -33.01 -7.23
C GLN A 338 -5.27 -33.10 -8.06
N GLY A 339 -6.04 -32.00 -8.08
CA GLY A 339 -7.28 -31.91 -8.82
C GLY A 339 -8.56 -31.93 -7.98
N TYR A 340 -8.47 -32.13 -6.69
CA TYR A 340 -9.63 -32.18 -5.79
C TYR A 340 -9.97 -30.75 -5.33
N ALA A 341 -10.61 -29.97 -6.21
CA ALA A 341 -10.87 -28.55 -5.96
C ALA A 341 -11.80 -28.28 -4.76
N TYR A 342 -12.66 -29.23 -4.44
CA TYR A 342 -13.66 -29.14 -3.37
C TYR A 342 -13.25 -29.91 -2.12
N ALA A 343 -11.98 -30.33 -2.04
CA ALA A 343 -11.48 -31.02 -0.85
C ALA A 343 -11.65 -30.15 0.40
N ASP A 344 -12.28 -30.73 1.41
CA ASP A 344 -12.46 -30.12 2.72
C ASP A 344 -11.77 -30.94 3.81
N VAL A 345 -11.26 -30.29 4.81
CA VAL A 345 -10.60 -30.91 5.97
C VAL A 345 -11.19 -30.31 7.24
N VAL A 346 -12.06 -31.09 7.87
CA VAL A 346 -12.78 -30.67 9.07
C VAL A 346 -12.03 -31.13 10.31
N PRO A 347 -11.61 -30.22 11.21
CA PRO A 347 -10.98 -30.60 12.47
C PRO A 347 -12.06 -30.96 13.51
N LEU A 348 -12.07 -32.20 13.96
CA LEU A 348 -12.82 -32.63 15.13
C LEU A 348 -11.87 -32.60 16.34
N THR A 349 -12.17 -31.73 17.31
CA THR A 349 -11.36 -31.59 18.52
C THR A 349 -12.17 -31.92 19.74
N ASN A 350 -11.73 -32.88 20.53
CA ASN A 350 -12.33 -33.26 21.81
C ASN A 350 -11.41 -32.88 22.96
N ARG A 351 -11.87 -32.00 23.85
CA ARG A 351 -11.09 -31.51 25.00
C ARG A 351 -11.43 -32.31 26.25
N ASN A 352 -10.38 -32.73 26.96
CA ASN A 352 -10.49 -33.32 28.29
C ASN A 352 -9.88 -32.35 29.34
N PRO A 353 -10.70 -31.60 30.05
CA PRO A 353 -10.23 -30.64 31.04
C PRO A 353 -9.53 -31.28 32.25
N GLU A 354 -9.92 -32.50 32.63
CA GLU A 354 -9.33 -33.20 33.78
C GLU A 354 -7.89 -33.57 33.52
N ASN A 355 -7.58 -34.06 32.33
CA ASN A 355 -6.22 -34.46 31.91
C ASN A 355 -5.47 -33.33 31.20
N GLN A 356 -6.11 -32.20 30.94
CA GLN A 356 -5.57 -31.06 30.17
C GLN A 356 -5.06 -31.49 28.79
N THR A 357 -5.86 -32.31 28.09
CA THR A 357 -5.52 -32.87 26.77
C THR A 357 -6.58 -32.59 25.72
N VAL A 358 -6.17 -32.66 24.44
CA VAL A 358 -7.04 -32.52 23.28
C VAL A 358 -6.77 -33.67 22.32
N ASP A 359 -7.81 -34.41 21.96
CA ASP A 359 -7.81 -35.32 20.85
C ASP A 359 -8.15 -34.55 19.57
N VAL A 360 -7.38 -34.76 18.52
CA VAL A 360 -7.54 -34.10 17.22
C VAL A 360 -7.73 -35.12 16.13
N VAL A 361 -8.86 -35.08 15.44
CA VAL A 361 -9.12 -35.87 14.25
C VAL A 361 -9.32 -34.92 13.07
N LEU A 362 -8.52 -35.06 12.02
CA LEU A 362 -8.71 -34.33 10.77
C LEU A 362 -9.50 -35.24 9.81
N GLU A 363 -10.76 -34.92 9.61
CA GLU A 363 -11.63 -35.64 8.69
C GLU A 363 -11.52 -35.00 7.30
N VAL A 364 -11.07 -35.80 6.33
CA VAL A 364 -10.84 -35.37 4.95
C VAL A 364 -12.01 -35.84 4.08
N ASP A 365 -12.65 -34.89 3.42
CA ASP A 365 -13.53 -35.14 2.28
C ASP A 365 -12.84 -34.66 1.00
N LYS A 366 -12.35 -35.58 0.17
CA LYS A 366 -11.65 -35.21 -1.08
C LYS A 366 -12.60 -34.67 -2.14
N GLY A 367 -13.87 -35.12 -2.16
CA GLY A 367 -14.76 -34.92 -3.29
C GLY A 367 -14.24 -35.58 -4.57
N GLN A 368 -14.69 -35.09 -5.72
CA GLN A 368 -14.28 -35.56 -7.03
C GLN A 368 -13.09 -34.74 -7.59
N ARG A 369 -12.32 -35.40 -8.46
CA ARG A 369 -11.26 -34.76 -9.22
C ARG A 369 -11.88 -33.97 -10.37
N VAL A 370 -11.49 -32.66 -10.51
CA VAL A 370 -12.12 -31.76 -11.47
C VAL A 370 -11.15 -31.25 -12.52
N PHE A 371 -11.69 -30.94 -13.71
CA PHE A 371 -10.99 -30.36 -14.84
C PHE A 371 -11.44 -28.91 -15.05
N VAL A 372 -10.56 -28.07 -15.52
CA VAL A 372 -10.90 -26.67 -15.86
C VAL A 372 -11.74 -26.65 -17.14
N GLU A 373 -13.01 -26.29 -17.02
CA GLU A 373 -13.90 -26.16 -18.17
C GLU A 373 -13.64 -24.87 -18.94
N GLN A 374 -13.64 -23.75 -18.23
CA GLN A 374 -13.52 -22.42 -18.84
C GLN A 374 -12.84 -21.44 -17.89
N ILE A 375 -12.08 -20.49 -18.48
CA ILE A 375 -11.48 -19.36 -17.80
C ILE A 375 -12.11 -18.07 -18.32
N ASN A 376 -12.96 -17.46 -17.52
CA ASN A 376 -13.62 -16.19 -17.81
C ASN A 376 -12.79 -15.02 -17.28
N ILE A 377 -12.66 -13.97 -18.07
CA ILE A 377 -11.96 -12.73 -17.70
C ILE A 377 -12.93 -11.56 -17.87
N LEU A 378 -13.15 -10.82 -16.78
CA LEU A 378 -14.12 -9.72 -16.70
C LEU A 378 -13.46 -8.48 -16.11
N GLY A 379 -13.92 -7.29 -16.51
CA GLY A 379 -13.44 -6.01 -15.98
C GLY A 379 -12.23 -5.43 -16.71
N ASN A 380 -11.73 -6.07 -17.74
CA ASN A 380 -10.59 -5.64 -18.57
C ASN A 380 -11.03 -4.75 -19.75
N ALA A 381 -11.52 -3.54 -19.45
CA ALA A 381 -12.03 -2.61 -20.48
C ALA A 381 -10.94 -2.09 -21.44
N ARG A 382 -9.71 -1.93 -20.96
CA ARG A 382 -8.54 -1.42 -21.72
C ARG A 382 -7.54 -2.52 -22.04
N THR A 383 -7.26 -3.40 -21.08
CA THR A 383 -6.29 -4.48 -21.25
C THR A 383 -6.89 -5.59 -22.09
N ARG A 384 -6.18 -6.02 -23.09
CA ARG A 384 -6.64 -7.11 -23.98
C ARG A 384 -6.65 -8.44 -23.23
N ASP A 385 -7.63 -9.29 -23.53
CA ASP A 385 -7.82 -10.60 -22.88
C ASP A 385 -6.53 -11.45 -22.87
N HIS A 386 -5.85 -11.59 -24.02
CA HIS A 386 -4.64 -12.40 -24.14
C HIS A 386 -3.51 -11.95 -23.19
N VAL A 387 -3.45 -10.66 -22.79
CA VAL A 387 -2.45 -10.15 -21.84
C VAL A 387 -2.65 -10.71 -20.44
N ILE A 388 -3.91 -10.93 -20.05
CA ILE A 388 -4.27 -11.55 -18.79
C ILE A 388 -4.18 -13.06 -18.91
N ARG A 389 -4.72 -13.65 -19.98
CA ARG A 389 -4.79 -15.10 -20.20
C ARG A 389 -3.41 -15.75 -20.23
N ARG A 390 -2.41 -15.11 -20.84
CA ARG A 390 -1.02 -15.62 -20.84
C ARG A 390 -0.36 -15.67 -19.45
N GLN A 391 -0.94 -15.00 -18.43
CA GLN A 391 -0.43 -15.07 -17.06
C GLN A 391 -0.92 -16.32 -16.33
N PHE A 392 -1.94 -16.97 -16.85
CA PHE A 392 -2.42 -18.22 -16.29
C PHE A 392 -1.38 -19.34 -16.48
N LYS A 393 -1.31 -20.21 -15.47
CA LYS A 393 -0.52 -21.44 -15.45
C LYS A 393 -1.39 -22.68 -15.60
N LEU A 394 -2.70 -22.47 -15.72
CA LEU A 394 -3.72 -23.44 -16.00
C LEU A 394 -4.31 -23.15 -17.37
N SER A 395 -4.66 -24.21 -18.11
CA SER A 395 -5.37 -24.15 -19.38
C SER A 395 -6.72 -24.85 -19.26
N GLU A 396 -7.66 -24.48 -20.10
CA GLU A 396 -8.93 -25.17 -20.24
C GLU A 396 -8.70 -26.63 -20.67
N GLY A 397 -9.41 -27.57 -20.06
CA GLY A 397 -9.24 -29.04 -20.23
C GLY A 397 -8.15 -29.64 -19.32
N GLU A 398 -7.32 -28.87 -18.64
CA GLU A 398 -6.35 -29.41 -17.68
C GLU A 398 -7.00 -29.77 -16.33
N VAL A 399 -6.36 -30.70 -15.63
CA VAL A 399 -6.70 -30.99 -14.24
C VAL A 399 -6.49 -29.75 -13.38
N PHE A 400 -7.45 -29.40 -12.56
CA PHE A 400 -7.35 -28.29 -11.63
C PHE A 400 -6.14 -28.42 -10.70
N ASP A 401 -5.47 -27.31 -10.45
CA ASP A 401 -4.34 -27.21 -9.52
C ASP A 401 -4.38 -25.86 -8.84
N SER A 402 -4.64 -25.86 -7.54
CA SER A 402 -4.74 -24.63 -6.72
C SER A 402 -3.44 -23.84 -6.68
N SER A 403 -2.28 -24.50 -6.75
CA SER A 403 -0.98 -23.86 -6.75
C SER A 403 -0.73 -23.11 -8.06
N LYS A 404 -1.09 -23.72 -9.19
CA LYS A 404 -1.05 -23.05 -10.51
C LYS A 404 -2.02 -21.87 -10.57
N LEU A 405 -3.21 -21.99 -9.95
CA LEU A 405 -4.17 -20.90 -9.86
C LEU A 405 -3.66 -19.74 -9.01
N ALA A 406 -3.05 -20.03 -7.86
CA ALA A 406 -2.42 -19.02 -7.00
C ALA A 406 -1.25 -18.32 -7.70
N LEU A 407 -0.43 -19.04 -8.46
CA LEU A 407 0.62 -18.49 -9.32
C LEU A 407 0.04 -17.58 -10.40
N SER A 408 -1.05 -17.98 -11.04
CA SER A 408 -1.75 -17.18 -12.04
C SER A 408 -2.24 -15.86 -11.47
N ARG A 409 -2.91 -15.90 -10.31
CA ARG A 409 -3.34 -14.70 -9.58
C ARG A 409 -2.16 -13.78 -9.26
N ARG A 410 -1.05 -14.35 -8.78
CA ARG A 410 0.18 -13.61 -8.49
C ARG A 410 0.74 -12.95 -9.75
N ASN A 411 0.83 -13.68 -10.85
CA ASN A 411 1.35 -13.17 -12.13
C ASN A 411 0.51 -12.01 -12.65
N ILE A 412 -0.84 -12.14 -12.63
CA ILE A 412 -1.75 -11.06 -13.04
C ILE A 412 -1.54 -9.81 -12.18
N ARG A 413 -1.44 -9.95 -10.85
CA ARG A 413 -1.12 -8.83 -9.95
C ARG A 413 0.23 -8.19 -10.25
N TYR A 414 1.25 -8.98 -10.59
CA TYR A 414 2.59 -8.49 -10.87
C TYR A 414 2.70 -7.74 -12.20
N THR A 415 1.71 -7.85 -13.10
CA THR A 415 1.65 -6.96 -14.28
C THR A 415 1.58 -5.51 -13.88
N GLY A 416 1.00 -5.21 -12.71
CA GLY A 416 0.83 -3.86 -12.19
C GLY A 416 -0.27 -3.05 -12.87
N PHE A 417 -1.16 -3.69 -13.65
CA PHE A 417 -2.23 -3.02 -14.40
C PHE A 417 -3.54 -2.95 -13.64
N PHE A 418 -3.64 -3.67 -12.51
CA PHE A 418 -4.87 -3.84 -11.76
C PHE A 418 -4.70 -3.42 -10.30
N ASP A 419 -5.70 -2.75 -9.74
CA ASP A 419 -5.79 -2.45 -8.31
C ASP A 419 -6.27 -3.69 -7.56
N GLU A 420 -7.27 -4.38 -8.12
CA GLU A 420 -7.80 -5.60 -7.55
C GLU A 420 -7.86 -6.73 -8.59
N VAL A 421 -7.52 -7.93 -8.16
CA VAL A 421 -7.62 -9.18 -8.92
C VAL A 421 -8.29 -10.21 -8.04
N SER A 422 -9.53 -10.53 -8.33
CA SER A 422 -10.31 -11.60 -7.70
C SER A 422 -10.41 -12.77 -8.66
N ILE A 423 -10.04 -13.96 -8.20
CA ILE A 423 -10.23 -15.20 -8.94
C ILE A 423 -11.09 -16.10 -8.07
N ASN A 424 -12.28 -16.39 -8.54
CA ASN A 424 -13.25 -17.26 -7.92
C ASN A 424 -13.40 -18.51 -8.77
N THR A 425 -13.83 -19.58 -8.14
CA THR A 425 -14.12 -20.83 -8.83
C THR A 425 -15.59 -21.20 -8.60
N SER A 426 -16.26 -21.64 -9.64
CA SER A 426 -17.64 -22.12 -9.60
C SER A 426 -17.72 -23.52 -10.24
N ARG A 427 -18.77 -24.26 -9.93
CA ARG A 427 -19.01 -25.58 -10.57
C ARG A 427 -19.27 -25.36 -12.06
N GLY A 428 -18.75 -26.26 -12.87
CA GLY A 428 -18.97 -26.26 -14.31
C GLY A 428 -20.30 -26.93 -14.71
N SER A 429 -20.39 -27.28 -15.97
CA SER A 429 -21.57 -27.92 -16.54
C SER A 429 -21.75 -29.37 -16.03
N ASP A 430 -20.65 -30.04 -15.71
CA ASP A 430 -20.63 -31.41 -15.20
C ASP A 430 -20.04 -31.44 -13.77
N ASP A 431 -20.30 -32.48 -13.00
CA ASP A 431 -19.84 -32.60 -11.61
C ASP A 431 -18.30 -32.69 -11.47
N ASP A 432 -17.60 -33.06 -12.54
CA ASP A 432 -16.15 -33.16 -12.62
C ASP A 432 -15.50 -31.93 -13.31
N THR A 433 -16.24 -30.84 -13.49
CA THR A 433 -15.73 -29.64 -14.13
C THR A 433 -15.80 -28.39 -13.20
N ILE A 434 -14.89 -27.44 -13.45
CA ILE A 434 -14.78 -26.20 -12.69
C ILE A 434 -14.55 -25.01 -13.63
N ILE A 435 -15.29 -23.94 -13.41
CA ILE A 435 -15.13 -22.66 -14.11
C ILE A 435 -14.30 -21.74 -13.24
N ILE A 436 -13.35 -21.04 -13.87
CA ILE A 436 -12.50 -20.04 -13.21
C ILE A 436 -12.95 -18.65 -13.65
N ASP A 437 -13.59 -17.91 -12.75
CA ASP A 437 -14.07 -16.55 -12.96
C ASP A 437 -13.04 -15.55 -12.42
N THR A 438 -12.40 -14.83 -13.34
CA THR A 438 -11.39 -13.82 -13.00
C THR A 438 -11.96 -12.42 -13.21
N GLN A 439 -12.13 -11.70 -12.14
CA GLN A 439 -12.55 -10.30 -12.16
C GLN A 439 -11.38 -9.38 -11.84
N VAL A 440 -11.14 -8.41 -12.69
CA VAL A 440 -10.06 -7.44 -12.53
C VAL A 440 -10.62 -6.02 -12.47
N GLN A 441 -10.00 -5.18 -11.66
CA GLN A 441 -10.27 -3.74 -11.63
C GLN A 441 -9.03 -3.01 -12.14
N GLU A 442 -9.13 -2.38 -13.32
CA GLU A 442 -8.02 -1.69 -13.95
C GLU A 442 -7.67 -0.39 -13.25
N LYS A 443 -6.37 -0.11 -13.15
CA LYS A 443 -5.86 1.19 -12.71
C LYS A 443 -5.16 1.96 -13.84
N PRO A 444 -5.00 3.27 -13.69
CA PRO A 444 -4.16 4.04 -14.60
C PRO A 444 -2.74 3.46 -14.67
N SER A 445 -2.28 3.12 -15.88
CA SER A 445 -0.96 2.55 -16.13
C SER A 445 0.09 3.60 -16.52
N GLY A 446 -0.30 4.88 -16.61
CA GLY A 446 0.59 6.01 -16.81
C GLY A 446 1.20 6.46 -15.49
N VAL A 447 2.52 6.66 -15.46
CA VAL A 447 3.26 7.14 -14.30
C VAL A 447 4.10 8.34 -14.71
N PHE A 448 3.97 9.44 -13.98
CA PHE A 448 4.91 10.54 -13.97
C PHE A 448 5.60 10.55 -12.62
N ALA A 449 6.93 10.50 -12.62
CA ALA A 449 7.73 10.61 -11.41
C ALA A 449 8.85 11.62 -11.65
N ALA A 450 9.05 12.52 -10.69
CA ALA A 450 10.18 13.41 -10.66
C ALA A 450 10.83 13.34 -9.28
N GLY A 451 12.13 13.54 -9.21
CA GLY A 451 12.84 13.47 -7.95
C GLY A 451 14.16 14.22 -8.00
N ALA A 452 14.63 14.59 -6.83
CA ALA A 452 15.92 15.20 -6.62
C ALA A 452 16.73 14.37 -5.62
N GLY A 453 18.03 14.38 -5.78
CA GLY A 453 18.94 13.68 -4.89
C GLY A 453 20.26 14.43 -4.76
N TYR A 454 21.09 13.94 -3.88
CA TYR A 454 22.47 14.42 -3.74
C TYR A 454 23.41 13.26 -3.45
N SER A 455 24.55 13.23 -4.10
CA SER A 455 25.64 12.34 -3.73
C SER A 455 26.97 13.07 -3.70
N SER A 456 27.89 12.61 -2.87
CA SER A 456 29.26 13.17 -2.84
C SER A 456 30.01 12.96 -4.18
N THR A 457 29.50 12.10 -5.02
CA THR A 457 30.07 11.75 -6.34
C THR A 457 29.50 12.63 -7.45
N GLU A 458 28.19 12.63 -7.63
CA GLU A 458 27.50 13.32 -8.74
C GLU A 458 26.90 14.67 -8.30
N GLN A 459 27.13 15.08 -7.05
CA GLN A 459 26.58 16.31 -6.44
C GLN A 459 25.05 16.31 -6.49
N ALA A 460 24.45 17.46 -6.85
CA ALA A 460 23.00 17.55 -7.00
C ALA A 460 22.55 16.75 -8.24
N MET A 461 21.49 15.98 -8.07
CA MET A 461 20.88 15.18 -9.13
C MET A 461 19.41 15.51 -9.23
N LEU A 462 18.94 15.68 -10.46
CA LEU A 462 17.53 15.80 -10.79
C LEU A 462 17.16 14.69 -11.77
N GLY A 463 15.99 14.13 -11.63
CA GLY A 463 15.53 13.12 -12.56
C GLY A 463 14.02 13.14 -12.73
N PHE A 464 13.57 12.75 -13.90
CA PHE A 464 12.16 12.52 -14.17
C PHE A 464 11.96 11.25 -15.00
N ARG A 465 10.78 10.68 -14.87
CA ARG A 465 10.33 9.53 -15.66
C ARG A 465 8.88 9.72 -16.05
N ILE A 466 8.61 9.51 -17.32
CA ILE A 466 7.28 9.37 -17.88
C ILE A 466 7.17 7.94 -18.39
N GLU A 467 6.17 7.21 -17.94
CA GLU A 467 6.05 5.79 -18.27
C GLU A 467 4.59 5.43 -18.54
N GLN A 468 4.35 4.69 -19.61
CA GLN A 468 3.08 4.04 -19.92
C GLN A 468 3.30 2.53 -19.87
N GLY A 469 2.75 1.88 -18.83
CA GLY A 469 3.00 0.46 -18.55
C GLY A 469 2.15 -0.51 -19.38
N ASN A 470 1.02 -0.08 -19.93
CA ASN A 470 0.11 -0.90 -20.72
C ASN A 470 -0.30 -0.16 -21.98
N LEU A 471 0.65 0.04 -22.89
CA LEU A 471 0.45 0.79 -24.13
C LEU A 471 -0.59 0.08 -25.01
N ALA A 472 -1.66 0.82 -25.36
CA ALA A 472 -2.78 0.32 -26.17
C ALA A 472 -3.40 -1.01 -25.65
N GLY A 473 -3.31 -1.26 -24.34
CA GLY A 473 -3.84 -2.47 -23.72
C GLY A 473 -3.09 -3.77 -24.03
N ARG A 474 -1.91 -3.69 -24.64
CA ARG A 474 -1.11 -4.85 -25.09
C ARG A 474 -0.11 -5.36 -24.04
N GLY A 475 -0.05 -4.72 -22.86
CA GLY A 475 0.94 -5.02 -21.83
C GLY A 475 2.35 -4.50 -22.17
N GLN A 476 2.49 -3.75 -23.26
CA GLN A 476 3.74 -3.13 -23.69
C GLN A 476 4.04 -1.92 -22.82
N LYS A 477 5.33 -1.64 -22.62
CA LYS A 477 5.79 -0.53 -21.81
C LYS A 477 6.60 0.44 -22.64
N LEU A 478 6.22 1.72 -22.58
CA LEU A 478 6.98 2.82 -23.13
C LEU A 478 7.43 3.73 -21.99
N SER A 479 8.70 4.06 -21.92
CA SER A 479 9.23 4.94 -20.87
C SER A 479 10.23 5.94 -21.44
N PHE A 480 10.10 7.19 -20.98
CA PHE A 480 11.07 8.24 -21.22
C PHE A 480 11.64 8.70 -19.88
N LYS A 481 12.97 8.72 -19.78
CA LYS A 481 13.69 9.13 -18.56
C LYS A 481 14.68 10.22 -18.91
N GLY A 482 14.76 11.21 -18.04
CA GLY A 482 15.82 12.21 -18.04
C GLY A 482 16.50 12.25 -16.68
N SER A 483 17.82 12.34 -16.65
CA SER A 483 18.60 12.55 -15.43
C SER A 483 19.72 13.54 -15.66
N PHE A 484 19.93 14.41 -14.71
CA PHE A 484 20.89 15.50 -14.72
C PHE A 484 21.67 15.50 -13.43
N SER A 485 22.97 15.60 -13.52
CA SER A 485 23.86 15.82 -12.38
C SER A 485 25.00 16.75 -12.82
N ALA A 486 25.90 17.10 -11.90
CA ALA A 486 27.07 17.89 -12.23
C ALA A 486 28.05 17.19 -13.17
N LEU A 487 27.99 15.85 -13.28
CA LEU A 487 28.92 15.06 -14.09
C LEU A 487 28.23 14.33 -15.26
N ARG A 488 26.88 14.29 -15.27
CA ARG A 488 26.17 13.47 -16.27
C ARG A 488 24.83 14.05 -16.63
N GLN A 489 24.56 14.06 -17.92
CA GLN A 489 23.23 14.30 -18.47
C GLN A 489 22.85 13.07 -19.30
N ARG A 490 21.68 12.48 -19.02
CA ARG A 490 21.23 11.28 -19.74
C ARG A 490 19.76 11.40 -20.07
N PHE A 491 19.45 11.11 -21.32
CA PHE A 491 18.09 10.88 -21.83
C PHE A 491 17.97 9.46 -22.34
N GLN A 492 16.85 8.82 -22.03
CA GLN A 492 16.61 7.43 -22.41
C GLN A 492 15.15 7.25 -22.80
N LEU A 493 14.89 6.82 -24.02
CA LEU A 493 13.59 6.36 -24.50
C LEU A 493 13.63 4.83 -24.64
N SER A 494 12.74 4.12 -23.94
CA SER A 494 12.72 2.66 -23.96
C SER A 494 11.33 2.13 -24.26
N PHE A 495 11.25 1.15 -25.15
CA PHE A 495 10.08 0.33 -25.40
C PHE A 495 10.37 -1.10 -24.95
N TRP A 496 9.38 -1.75 -24.33
CA TRP A 496 9.50 -3.13 -23.88
C TRP A 496 8.22 -3.91 -24.20
N GLU A 497 8.36 -4.99 -24.96
CA GLU A 497 7.36 -6.03 -25.18
C GLU A 497 7.68 -7.21 -24.26
N PRO A 498 6.88 -7.51 -23.24
CA PRO A 498 7.21 -8.57 -22.29
C PRO A 498 7.05 -9.98 -22.85
N SER A 499 6.37 -10.15 -24.00
CA SER A 499 5.98 -11.46 -24.52
C SER A 499 5.84 -11.38 -26.05
N VAL A 500 6.93 -11.58 -26.75
CA VAL A 500 6.96 -11.56 -28.24
C VAL A 500 6.17 -12.76 -28.76
N ALA A 501 5.13 -12.51 -29.55
CA ALA A 501 4.26 -13.54 -30.12
C ALA A 501 3.72 -14.51 -29.03
N ASP A 502 3.31 -13.95 -27.87
CA ASP A 502 2.83 -14.68 -26.69
C ASP A 502 3.81 -15.73 -26.12
N SER A 503 5.09 -15.64 -26.51
CA SER A 503 6.15 -16.48 -25.94
C SER A 503 6.61 -15.97 -24.56
N SER A 504 7.48 -16.75 -23.90
CA SER A 504 8.14 -16.35 -22.66
C SER A 504 9.35 -15.41 -22.87
N ILE A 505 9.57 -14.92 -24.09
CA ILE A 505 10.68 -14.06 -24.44
C ILE A 505 10.18 -12.62 -24.51
N GLY A 506 10.78 -11.74 -23.70
CA GLY A 506 10.59 -10.30 -23.82
C GLY A 506 11.61 -9.68 -24.77
N MET A 507 11.21 -8.60 -25.44
CA MET A 507 12.07 -7.82 -26.33
C MET A 507 11.96 -6.33 -26.02
N GLY A 508 13.08 -5.64 -26.00
CA GLY A 508 13.14 -4.20 -25.74
C GLY A 508 14.01 -3.45 -26.72
N PHE A 509 13.63 -2.21 -26.98
CA PHE A 509 14.43 -1.23 -27.70
C PHE A 509 14.70 -0.04 -26.80
N THR A 510 15.93 0.45 -26.83
CA THR A 510 16.31 1.62 -26.03
C THR A 510 17.16 2.56 -26.89
N ILE A 511 16.79 3.84 -26.90
CA ILE A 511 17.58 4.92 -27.47
C ILE A 511 18.12 5.72 -26.28
N THR A 512 19.43 5.97 -26.28
CA THR A 512 20.10 6.68 -25.19
C THR A 512 20.94 7.82 -25.77
N ASN A 513 20.92 8.97 -25.09
CA ASN A 513 21.88 10.04 -25.28
C ASN A 513 22.47 10.37 -23.90
N THR A 514 23.79 10.27 -23.75
CA THR A 514 24.50 10.47 -22.48
C THR A 514 25.72 11.34 -22.69
N LEU A 515 25.77 12.48 -22.01
CA LEU A 515 26.96 13.31 -21.85
C LEU A 515 27.53 13.06 -20.47
N GLU A 516 28.82 12.70 -20.37
CA GLU A 516 29.55 12.54 -19.11
C GLU A 516 30.82 13.39 -19.12
N GLU A 517 30.95 14.23 -18.09
CA GLU A 517 32.11 15.10 -17.87
C GLU A 517 33.05 14.45 -16.86
N PHE A 518 34.26 14.17 -17.29
CA PHE A 518 35.30 13.59 -16.44
C PHE A 518 36.50 14.57 -16.31
N PRO A 519 37.31 14.44 -15.26
CA PRO A 519 38.45 15.33 -15.06
C PRO A 519 39.53 15.31 -16.16
N LEU A 520 39.55 14.27 -16.98
CA LEU A 520 40.56 14.06 -18.04
C LEU A 520 40.00 14.22 -19.45
N TYR A 521 38.72 13.98 -19.66
CA TYR A 521 38.03 14.04 -20.93
C TYR A 521 36.52 14.00 -20.73
N ASP A 522 35.76 14.40 -21.72
CA ASP A 522 34.32 14.24 -21.77
C ASP A 522 33.92 13.15 -22.77
N THR A 523 32.78 12.52 -22.53
CA THR A 523 32.19 11.57 -23.47
C THR A 523 30.78 11.97 -23.86
N ASP A 524 30.48 11.95 -25.15
CA ASP A 524 29.12 12.08 -25.69
C ASP A 524 28.75 10.75 -26.35
N VAL A 525 27.73 10.08 -25.85
CA VAL A 525 27.35 8.74 -26.31
C VAL A 525 25.91 8.76 -26.78
N LYS A 526 25.69 8.44 -28.04
CA LYS A 526 24.37 8.21 -28.64
C LYS A 526 24.24 6.74 -28.97
N GLY A 527 23.26 6.06 -28.38
CA GLY A 527 23.16 4.61 -28.51
C GLY A 527 21.74 4.12 -28.82
N PHE A 528 21.70 2.99 -29.48
CA PHE A 528 20.52 2.18 -29.74
C PHE A 528 20.80 0.75 -29.28
N ASP A 529 19.94 0.23 -28.41
CA ASP A 529 20.06 -1.13 -27.88
C ASP A 529 18.81 -1.94 -28.22
N THR A 530 19.01 -3.19 -28.63
CA THR A 530 17.97 -4.21 -28.74
C THR A 530 18.27 -5.30 -27.72
N THR A 531 17.30 -5.62 -26.85
CA THR A 531 17.48 -6.61 -25.80
C THR A 531 16.42 -7.69 -25.88
N PHE A 532 16.81 -8.95 -25.86
CA PHE A 532 15.95 -10.10 -25.64
C PHE A 532 16.20 -10.63 -24.24
N ALA A 533 15.13 -10.98 -23.49
CA ALA A 533 15.26 -11.50 -22.16
C ALA A 533 14.22 -12.59 -21.89
N LYS A 534 14.63 -13.58 -21.09
CA LYS A 534 13.77 -14.69 -20.69
C LYS A 534 14.04 -15.08 -19.23
N ASP A 535 12.97 -15.35 -18.48
CA ASP A 535 13.05 -15.98 -17.17
C ASP A 535 13.08 -17.51 -17.37
N PHE A 536 14.14 -18.18 -16.90
CA PHE A 536 14.33 -19.63 -17.10
C PHE A 536 13.75 -20.49 -15.99
N ARG A 537 13.97 -20.07 -14.74
CA ARG A 537 13.51 -20.70 -13.51
C ARG A 537 13.26 -19.62 -12.49
N ASP A 538 12.74 -20.01 -11.34
CA ASP A 538 12.65 -19.11 -10.21
C ASP A 538 14.00 -18.41 -9.99
N PHE A 539 13.97 -17.09 -9.94
CA PHE A 539 15.13 -16.21 -9.70
C PHE A 539 16.15 -16.07 -10.84
N TRP A 540 16.13 -16.90 -11.91
CA TRP A 540 17.09 -16.82 -13.01
C TRP A 540 16.54 -16.09 -14.25
N LYS A 541 17.31 -15.14 -14.76
CA LYS A 541 16.98 -14.39 -15.97
C LYS A 541 18.16 -14.37 -16.92
N GLY A 542 17.95 -14.74 -18.17
CA GLY A 542 18.93 -14.60 -19.24
C GLY A 542 18.57 -13.47 -20.17
N GLY A 543 19.57 -12.85 -20.76
CA GLY A 543 19.42 -11.78 -21.73
C GLY A 543 20.45 -11.85 -22.83
N LEU A 544 20.07 -11.35 -24.01
CA LEU A 544 20.95 -11.10 -25.12
C LEU A 544 20.69 -9.67 -25.59
N GLN A 545 21.71 -8.83 -25.57
CA GLN A 545 21.63 -7.44 -26.00
C GLN A 545 22.52 -7.24 -27.22
N TYR A 546 21.98 -6.63 -28.26
CA TYR A 546 22.78 -5.99 -29.32
C TYR A 546 22.82 -4.49 -29.05
N ARG A 547 24.01 -3.92 -28.99
CA ARG A 547 24.28 -2.50 -28.74
C ARG A 547 24.94 -1.89 -29.98
N LEU A 548 24.43 -0.78 -30.47
CA LEU A 548 25.03 0.06 -31.46
C LEU A 548 25.10 1.48 -30.92
N GLN A 549 26.27 2.01 -30.70
CA GLN A 549 26.48 3.36 -30.18
C GLN A 549 27.58 4.10 -30.89
N GLU A 550 27.41 5.40 -31.03
CA GLU A 550 28.45 6.35 -31.39
C GLU A 550 28.99 6.98 -30.12
N THR A 551 30.29 6.98 -29.92
CA THR A 551 30.99 7.56 -28.78
C THR A 551 31.96 8.61 -29.27
N GLU A 552 31.78 9.85 -28.82
CA GLU A 552 32.72 10.96 -29.06
C GLU A 552 33.49 11.23 -27.76
N ILE A 553 34.81 11.14 -27.80
CA ILE A 553 35.73 11.58 -26.74
C ILE A 553 36.24 12.98 -27.13
N LYS A 554 35.98 13.94 -26.25
CA LYS A 554 36.28 15.37 -26.48
C LYS A 554 36.77 16.05 -25.19
N ASN A 555 37.28 17.29 -25.31
CA ASN A 555 37.82 18.10 -24.23
C ASN A 555 38.90 17.35 -23.44
N VAL A 556 39.78 16.64 -24.14
CA VAL A 556 40.87 15.86 -23.55
C VAL A 556 41.90 16.79 -22.94
N HIS A 557 42.26 16.54 -21.68
CA HIS A 557 43.29 17.33 -21.01
C HIS A 557 44.65 17.13 -21.66
N SER A 558 45.38 18.21 -21.94
CA SER A 558 46.64 18.19 -22.70
C SER A 558 47.72 17.23 -22.17
N SER A 559 47.70 16.96 -20.89
CA SER A 559 48.65 16.02 -20.26
C SER A 559 48.40 14.53 -20.61
N VAL A 560 47.26 14.20 -21.22
CA VAL A 560 46.86 12.83 -21.55
C VAL A 560 46.45 12.66 -23.05
N GLU A 561 46.61 13.70 -23.87
CA GLU A 561 46.29 13.65 -25.30
C GLU A 561 47.03 12.49 -26.04
N GLY A 562 48.24 12.18 -25.62
CA GLY A 562 49.01 11.04 -26.14
C GLY A 562 48.53 9.66 -25.70
N LEU A 563 47.69 9.61 -24.65
CA LEU A 563 47.16 8.35 -24.06
C LEU A 563 45.66 8.19 -24.33
N ILE A 564 44.95 9.29 -24.52
CA ILE A 564 43.50 9.33 -24.77
C ILE A 564 43.29 10.30 -25.94
N PRO A 565 43.30 9.84 -27.21
CA PRO A 565 43.05 10.71 -28.33
C PRO A 565 41.59 11.16 -28.41
N GLU A 566 41.36 12.43 -28.78
CA GLU A 566 40.05 12.88 -29.21
C GLU A 566 39.63 12.15 -30.47
N ARG A 567 38.52 11.44 -30.40
CA ARG A 567 37.98 10.71 -31.54
C ARG A 567 36.52 10.38 -31.41
N THR A 568 35.86 10.18 -32.52
CA THR A 568 34.51 9.63 -32.60
C THR A 568 34.64 8.23 -33.24
N PHE A 569 33.94 7.26 -32.66
CA PHE A 569 33.91 5.87 -33.11
C PHE A 569 32.59 5.20 -32.82
N ALA A 570 32.20 4.27 -33.65
CA ALA A 570 31.05 3.41 -33.42
C ALA A 570 31.45 2.17 -32.62
N VAL A 571 30.57 1.71 -31.75
CA VAL A 571 30.68 0.43 -31.07
C VAL A 571 29.42 -0.40 -31.35
N GLY A 572 29.60 -1.42 -32.19
CA GLY A 572 28.63 -2.46 -32.44
C GLY A 572 28.99 -3.72 -31.62
N SER A 573 28.14 -4.14 -30.68
CA SER A 573 28.49 -5.27 -29.82
C SER A 573 27.30 -6.18 -29.52
N LEU A 574 27.64 -7.45 -29.20
CA LEU A 574 26.69 -8.46 -28.70
C LEU A 574 27.04 -8.82 -27.27
N ARG A 575 26.00 -8.79 -26.39
CA ARG A 575 26.18 -8.94 -24.95
C ARG A 575 25.21 -9.96 -24.33
N PRO A 576 25.52 -11.26 -24.31
CA PRO A 576 24.83 -12.22 -23.46
C PRO A 576 24.98 -11.86 -21.98
N SER A 577 23.92 -12.11 -21.21
CA SER A 577 23.87 -11.84 -19.77
C SER A 577 23.08 -12.90 -19.03
N LEU A 578 23.46 -13.13 -17.77
CA LEU A 578 22.80 -14.05 -16.86
C LEU A 578 22.65 -13.38 -15.49
N GLY A 579 21.45 -13.33 -14.98
CA GLY A 579 21.13 -12.78 -13.67
C GLY A 579 20.42 -13.78 -12.76
N TYR A 580 20.68 -13.68 -11.48
CA TYR A 580 19.99 -14.41 -10.40
C TYR A 580 19.63 -13.42 -9.30
N ASP A 581 18.39 -13.43 -8.82
CA ASP A 581 17.94 -12.53 -7.75
C ASP A 581 16.92 -13.21 -6.84
N SER A 582 17.39 -13.63 -5.64
CA SER A 582 16.56 -14.26 -4.60
C SER A 582 16.48 -13.41 -3.32
N LEU A 583 16.68 -12.09 -3.46
CA LEU A 583 16.59 -11.18 -2.31
C LEU A 583 15.17 -11.11 -1.76
N ASP A 584 15.05 -11.15 -0.44
CA ASP A 584 13.77 -11.02 0.31
C ASP A 584 13.19 -9.61 0.24
N SER A 585 14.03 -8.58 0.06
CA SER A 585 13.63 -7.19 -0.05
C SER A 585 14.48 -6.43 -1.07
N ARG A 586 13.85 -5.51 -1.81
CA ARG A 586 14.55 -4.68 -2.81
C ARG A 586 15.41 -3.59 -2.16
N PHE A 587 14.94 -2.96 -1.09
CA PHE A 587 15.60 -1.80 -0.46
C PHE A 587 16.41 -2.17 0.77
N PHE A 588 15.93 -3.11 1.57
CA PHE A 588 16.55 -3.56 2.81
C PHE A 588 16.59 -5.08 2.88
N PRO A 589 17.43 -5.73 2.04
CA PRO A 589 17.54 -7.18 2.08
C PRO A 589 18.22 -7.64 3.36
N HIS A 590 17.69 -8.74 3.93
CA HIS A 590 18.23 -9.45 5.08
C HIS A 590 18.80 -10.80 4.66
N ARG A 591 18.18 -11.43 3.65
CA ARG A 591 18.54 -12.77 3.15
C ARG A 591 18.52 -12.80 1.63
N GLY A 592 19.25 -13.74 1.08
CA GLY A 592 19.23 -14.02 -0.34
C GLY A 592 20.52 -13.66 -1.06
N THR A 593 20.54 -13.95 -2.34
CA THR A 593 21.71 -13.77 -3.21
C THR A 593 21.29 -13.04 -4.47
N LYS A 594 22.12 -12.12 -4.94
CA LYS A 594 21.99 -11.50 -6.25
C LYS A 594 23.27 -11.61 -7.01
N GLN A 595 23.18 -12.09 -8.25
CA GLN A 595 24.31 -12.27 -9.16
C GLN A 595 23.99 -11.71 -10.52
N SER A 596 24.96 -11.16 -11.19
CA SER A 596 24.85 -10.77 -12.60
C SER A 596 26.18 -10.98 -13.31
N TYR A 597 26.13 -11.64 -14.44
CA TYR A 597 27.26 -11.90 -15.30
C TYR A 597 26.93 -11.42 -16.71
N SER A 598 27.86 -10.79 -17.39
CA SER A 598 27.75 -10.43 -18.79
C SER A 598 29.08 -10.55 -19.49
N PHE A 599 29.03 -11.01 -20.72
CA PHE A 599 30.14 -11.02 -21.64
C PHE A 599 29.78 -10.18 -22.84
N GLU A 600 30.63 -9.30 -23.28
CA GLU A 600 30.39 -8.42 -24.43
C GLU A 600 31.50 -8.61 -25.41
N LEU A 601 31.13 -8.69 -26.70
CA LEU A 601 32.04 -8.75 -27.82
C LEU A 601 31.66 -7.64 -28.79
N ALA A 602 32.57 -6.71 -28.99
CA ALA A 602 32.49 -5.68 -30.05
C ALA A 602 33.43 -6.05 -31.21
N ALA A 603 32.91 -6.05 -32.41
CA ALA A 603 33.68 -6.47 -33.59
C ALA A 603 33.14 -5.80 -34.85
N GLU A 604 33.98 -5.65 -35.87
CA GLU A 604 33.65 -5.05 -37.16
C GLU A 604 32.35 -5.62 -37.79
N PRO A 605 32.10 -6.96 -37.80
CA PRO A 605 30.88 -7.51 -38.37
C PRO A 605 29.61 -7.09 -37.65
N LEU A 606 29.73 -6.56 -36.42
CA LEU A 606 28.61 -6.02 -35.59
C LEU A 606 28.43 -4.51 -35.78
N GLY A 607 29.25 -3.86 -36.63
CA GLY A 607 29.24 -2.41 -36.85
C GLY A 607 30.10 -1.64 -35.85
N SER A 608 31.19 -2.24 -35.39
CA SER A 608 32.15 -1.60 -34.48
C SER A 608 33.39 -1.11 -35.23
N ASP A 609 33.79 0.15 -34.97
CA ASP A 609 35.06 0.70 -35.41
C ASP A 609 36.23 0.31 -34.52
N VAL A 610 35.93 -0.22 -33.33
CA VAL A 610 36.88 -0.67 -32.30
C VAL A 610 36.53 -2.08 -31.86
N GLU A 611 37.50 -2.96 -31.80
CA GLU A 611 37.26 -4.35 -31.47
C GLU A 611 37.76 -4.67 -30.06
N PHE A 612 36.87 -5.18 -29.22
CA PHE A 612 37.22 -5.58 -27.87
C PHE A 612 36.25 -6.64 -27.31
N TRP A 613 36.70 -7.31 -26.28
CA TRP A 613 35.82 -8.11 -25.41
C TRP A 613 35.80 -7.56 -23.98
N LYS A 614 34.69 -7.78 -23.27
CA LYS A 614 34.49 -7.28 -21.90
C LYS A 614 33.65 -8.25 -21.09
N PHE A 615 34.17 -8.68 -19.97
CA PHE A 615 33.46 -9.51 -19.01
C PHE A 615 33.19 -8.72 -17.75
N HIS A 616 31.99 -8.86 -17.20
CA HIS A 616 31.59 -8.29 -15.93
C HIS A 616 30.86 -9.29 -15.06
N GLY A 617 31.31 -9.46 -13.81
CA GLY A 617 30.67 -10.27 -12.77
C GLY A 617 30.42 -9.45 -11.51
N ASP A 618 29.21 -9.51 -10.99
CA ASP A 618 28.80 -8.92 -9.70
C ASP A 618 28.07 -10.00 -8.90
N TRP A 619 28.61 -10.36 -7.77
CA TRP A 619 28.01 -11.30 -6.85
C TRP A 619 27.85 -10.63 -5.49
N ARG A 620 26.66 -10.75 -4.88
CA ARG A 620 26.37 -10.26 -3.53
C ARG A 620 25.44 -11.22 -2.82
N ARG A 621 25.63 -11.34 -1.51
CA ARG A 621 24.80 -12.17 -0.66
C ARG A 621 24.51 -11.46 0.66
N TYR A 622 23.35 -11.76 1.23
CA TYR A 622 22.93 -11.26 2.53
C TYR A 622 22.72 -12.43 3.46
N PHE A 623 23.40 -12.38 4.60
CA PHE A 623 23.33 -13.37 5.66
C PHE A 623 22.75 -12.71 6.90
N GLU A 624 21.59 -13.14 7.34
CA GLU A 624 21.04 -12.80 8.63
C GLU A 624 21.78 -13.65 9.68
N ILE A 625 22.73 -13.04 10.41
CA ILE A 625 23.49 -13.72 11.47
C ILE A 625 22.58 -13.98 12.66
N ASN A 626 21.74 -12.99 12.98
CA ASN A 626 20.64 -13.08 13.94
C ASN A 626 19.57 -12.05 13.55
N GLU A 627 18.45 -11.97 14.29
CA GLU A 627 17.33 -11.06 14.00
C GLU A 627 17.75 -9.58 13.82
N ALA A 628 18.91 -9.19 14.40
CA ALA A 628 19.39 -7.81 14.39
C ALA A 628 20.54 -7.57 13.40
N VAL A 629 21.37 -8.55 13.11
CA VAL A 629 22.64 -8.36 12.38
C VAL A 629 22.60 -8.99 11.00
N VAL A 630 22.89 -8.18 9.98
CA VAL A 630 23.00 -8.63 8.59
C VAL A 630 24.44 -8.44 8.11
N TYR A 631 25.08 -9.50 7.64
CA TYR A 631 26.37 -9.46 6.96
C TYR A 631 26.18 -9.50 5.45
N HIS A 632 26.86 -8.62 4.72
CA HIS A 632 26.72 -8.44 3.30
C HIS A 632 28.07 -8.40 2.58
N PRO A 633 28.60 -9.55 2.11
CA PRO A 633 29.73 -9.58 1.18
C PRO A 633 29.28 -9.30 -0.26
N ARG A 634 30.13 -8.59 -1.01
CA ARG A 634 29.95 -8.34 -2.44
C ARG A 634 31.30 -8.45 -3.15
N ILE A 635 31.34 -9.20 -4.25
CA ILE A 635 32.49 -9.35 -5.13
C ILE A 635 32.12 -8.81 -6.50
N ARG A 636 33.00 -7.99 -7.07
CA ARG A 636 32.88 -7.52 -8.45
C ARG A 636 34.20 -7.76 -9.17
N ILE A 637 34.10 -8.40 -10.32
CA ILE A 637 35.21 -8.66 -11.21
C ILE A 637 34.89 -8.07 -12.59
N GLY A 638 35.89 -7.59 -13.25
CA GLY A 638 35.79 -7.12 -14.62
C GLY A 638 37.06 -7.36 -15.36
N PHE A 639 36.96 -7.83 -16.59
CA PHE A 639 38.07 -8.01 -17.53
C PHE A 639 37.64 -7.46 -18.88
N ALA A 640 38.48 -6.72 -19.54
CA ALA A 640 38.26 -6.22 -20.89
C ALA A 640 39.61 -6.05 -21.56
N SER A 641 39.68 -6.29 -22.86
CA SER A 641 40.87 -6.02 -23.65
C SER A 641 40.49 -5.78 -25.09
N GLY A 642 41.27 -4.99 -25.79
CA GLY A 642 41.17 -4.92 -27.26
C GLY A 642 41.44 -6.27 -27.91
N LEU A 643 40.99 -6.46 -29.12
CA LEU A 643 41.21 -7.64 -29.92
C LEU A 643 42.34 -7.34 -30.92
N GLY A 644 43.21 -8.31 -31.14
CA GLY A 644 44.40 -8.11 -31.96
C GLY A 644 45.37 -7.07 -31.41
N ASP A 645 45.74 -6.10 -32.20
CA ASP A 645 46.64 -4.99 -31.81
C ASP A 645 45.89 -3.73 -31.38
N GLU A 646 44.56 -3.81 -31.18
CA GLU A 646 43.75 -2.65 -30.80
C GLU A 646 43.79 -2.41 -29.28
N GLU A 647 43.88 -1.14 -28.90
CA GLU A 647 43.78 -0.73 -27.49
C GLU A 647 42.32 -0.56 -27.07
N LEU A 648 42.00 -0.99 -25.83
CA LEU A 648 40.70 -0.76 -25.25
C LEU A 648 40.41 0.75 -25.11
N PRO A 649 39.33 1.28 -25.71
CA PRO A 649 38.98 2.69 -25.59
C PRO A 649 38.84 3.15 -24.13
N ALA A 650 39.28 4.38 -23.82
CA ALA A 650 39.24 4.91 -22.46
C ALA A 650 37.82 4.92 -21.86
N SER A 651 36.79 5.11 -22.68
CA SER A 651 35.39 5.05 -22.28
C SER A 651 34.91 3.66 -21.83
N GLU A 652 35.60 2.60 -22.26
CA GLU A 652 35.25 1.20 -21.94
C GLU A 652 36.09 0.62 -20.77
N ARG A 653 37.13 1.34 -20.30
CA ARG A 653 37.99 0.92 -19.19
C ARG A 653 37.25 0.87 -17.85
N PHE A 654 37.74 0.04 -16.94
CA PHE A 654 37.26 -0.06 -15.58
C PHE A 654 37.88 1.00 -14.67
N PHE A 655 37.10 1.43 -13.66
CA PHE A 655 37.55 2.37 -12.64
C PHE A 655 37.22 1.83 -11.23
N GLY A 656 38.00 2.30 -10.23
CA GLY A 656 37.83 1.99 -8.81
C GLY A 656 37.91 3.24 -7.93
N GLY A 657 37.40 3.13 -6.70
CA GLY A 657 37.28 4.25 -5.75
C GLY A 657 35.87 4.88 -5.76
N GLY A 658 35.48 5.43 -4.61
CA GLY A 658 34.20 6.05 -4.39
C GLY A 658 33.19 5.19 -3.64
N SER A 659 32.03 5.76 -3.35
CA SER A 659 30.98 5.21 -2.49
C SER A 659 30.41 3.86 -2.97
N SER A 660 30.55 3.55 -4.25
CA SER A 660 30.04 2.31 -4.84
C SER A 660 31.09 1.21 -4.98
N THR A 661 32.37 1.50 -4.84
CA THR A 661 33.48 0.56 -5.02
C THR A 661 34.30 0.40 -3.74
N VAL A 662 35.38 1.15 -3.54
CA VAL A 662 36.20 1.15 -2.33
C VAL A 662 36.02 2.47 -1.62
N ARG A 663 35.28 2.47 -0.52
CA ARG A 663 35.04 3.66 0.30
C ARG A 663 36.32 4.13 0.99
N GLY A 664 36.46 5.43 1.23
CA GLY A 664 37.69 6.07 1.70
C GLY A 664 38.53 6.66 0.57
N PHE A 665 38.26 6.28 -0.68
CA PHE A 665 38.85 6.85 -1.89
C PHE A 665 37.84 7.74 -2.62
N LYS A 666 38.34 8.77 -3.34
CA LYS A 666 37.51 9.55 -4.24
C LYS A 666 37.00 8.70 -5.40
N LEU A 667 35.98 9.20 -6.12
CA LEU A 667 35.51 8.57 -7.32
C LEU A 667 36.66 8.41 -8.32
N ARG A 668 36.82 7.18 -8.88
CA ARG A 668 37.83 6.85 -9.90
C ARG A 668 39.26 7.14 -9.45
N ASP A 669 39.63 6.99 -8.18
CA ASP A 669 40.94 7.34 -7.63
C ASP A 669 41.89 6.12 -7.48
N ILE A 670 41.40 4.91 -7.83
CA ILE A 670 42.15 3.65 -7.74
C ILE A 670 42.45 3.12 -9.14
N GLY A 671 43.70 2.76 -9.37
CA GLY A 671 44.18 2.15 -10.62
C GLY A 671 45.39 2.88 -11.20
N PRO A 672 45.71 2.64 -12.51
CA PRO A 672 46.72 3.35 -13.25
C PRO A 672 46.46 4.85 -13.23
N ASN A 673 47.45 5.65 -12.87
CA ASN A 673 47.28 7.08 -12.62
C ASN A 673 48.27 7.90 -13.41
N VAL A 674 47.84 9.13 -13.75
CA VAL A 674 48.70 10.21 -14.24
C VAL A 674 48.78 11.30 -13.17
N ASP A 675 49.98 11.79 -12.92
CA ASP A 675 50.21 12.89 -12.00
C ASP A 675 50.02 14.22 -12.72
N LEU A 676 48.97 14.96 -12.37
CA LEU A 676 48.67 16.31 -12.84
C LEU A 676 49.03 17.34 -11.77
N PHE A 677 50.20 17.93 -11.83
CA PHE A 677 50.75 18.93 -10.88
C PHE A 677 50.64 18.45 -9.41
N ARG A 678 49.51 18.69 -8.75
CA ARG A 678 49.23 18.30 -7.35
C ARG A 678 48.15 17.24 -7.21
N PHE A 679 47.60 16.73 -8.31
CA PHE A 679 46.49 15.81 -8.27
C PHE A 679 46.80 14.55 -9.09
N ARG A 680 46.49 13.38 -8.54
CA ARG A 680 46.51 12.11 -9.25
C ARG A 680 45.13 11.88 -9.88
N ARG A 681 45.12 11.39 -11.13
CA ARG A 681 43.89 11.05 -11.87
C ARG A 681 44.07 9.67 -12.50
N ALA A 682 43.04 8.80 -12.30
CA ALA A 682 43.08 7.48 -12.89
C ALA A 682 42.71 7.51 -14.37
N LEU A 683 43.49 6.77 -15.15
CA LEU A 683 43.28 6.51 -16.57
C LEU A 683 42.26 5.39 -16.83
N GLY A 684 41.88 4.64 -15.77
CA GLY A 684 41.18 3.38 -15.90
C GLY A 684 42.10 2.24 -16.27
N GLY A 685 41.58 1.02 -16.31
CA GLY A 685 42.35 -0.17 -16.67
C GLY A 685 41.45 -1.26 -17.25
N GLU A 686 42.11 -2.32 -17.73
CA GLU A 686 41.46 -3.43 -18.41
C GLU A 686 40.92 -4.49 -17.46
N SER A 687 41.43 -4.54 -16.23
CA SER A 687 40.89 -5.46 -15.25
C SER A 687 40.61 -4.80 -13.89
N ARG A 688 39.63 -5.34 -13.18
CA ARG A 688 39.15 -4.81 -11.90
C ARG A 688 38.74 -5.94 -10.96
N PHE A 689 39.16 -5.82 -9.71
CA PHE A 689 38.69 -6.64 -8.61
C PHE A 689 38.26 -5.77 -7.44
N ILE A 690 37.02 -5.93 -6.95
CA ILE A 690 36.48 -5.22 -5.78
C ILE A 690 35.81 -6.21 -4.86
N LEU A 691 36.16 -6.16 -3.59
CA LEU A 691 35.58 -6.91 -2.50
C LEU A 691 35.03 -5.93 -1.47
N ASN A 692 33.75 -5.98 -1.20
CA ASN A 692 33.11 -5.22 -0.13
C ASN A 692 32.58 -6.18 0.93
N ASN A 693 32.84 -5.87 2.20
CA ASN A 693 32.28 -6.55 3.34
C ASN A 693 31.60 -5.51 4.21
N GLU A 694 30.32 -5.66 4.46
CA GLU A 694 29.53 -4.75 5.27
C GLU A 694 28.73 -5.52 6.30
N VAL A 695 28.76 -5.06 7.55
CA VAL A 695 27.90 -5.53 8.63
C VAL A 695 26.92 -4.41 8.97
N ARG A 696 25.63 -4.73 8.96
CA ARG A 696 24.55 -3.80 9.29
C ARG A 696 23.87 -4.23 10.58
N TYR A 697 23.62 -3.27 11.47
CA TYR A 697 22.96 -3.43 12.75
C TYR A 697 21.88 -2.34 12.93
N PRO A 698 20.64 -2.66 13.32
CA PRO A 698 19.60 -1.68 13.57
C PRO A 698 19.95 -0.86 14.82
N LEU A 699 20.03 0.46 14.67
CA LEU A 699 20.25 1.39 15.77
C LEU A 699 18.93 1.83 16.40
N VAL A 700 17.96 2.13 15.53
CA VAL A 700 16.61 2.53 15.92
C VAL A 700 15.63 1.90 14.93
N GLU A 701 15.05 0.75 15.28
CA GLU A 701 14.14 -0.01 14.41
C GLU A 701 12.91 0.81 13.99
N MET A 702 12.40 1.59 14.92
CA MET A 702 11.20 2.39 14.76
C MET A 702 11.23 3.37 13.57
N ILE A 703 12.42 3.88 13.22
CA ILE A 703 12.62 4.78 12.08
C ILE A 703 13.47 4.15 10.98
N ASN A 704 13.66 2.82 11.01
CA ASN A 704 14.52 2.10 10.07
C ASN A 704 15.93 2.69 9.95
N LEU A 705 16.49 3.14 11.09
CA LEU A 705 17.87 3.64 11.17
C LEU A 705 18.80 2.50 11.52
N SER A 706 19.75 2.21 10.65
CA SER A 706 20.77 1.18 10.84
C SER A 706 22.17 1.77 10.80
N GLY A 707 23.04 1.31 11.67
CA GLY A 707 24.47 1.51 11.58
C GLY A 707 25.11 0.48 10.67
N VAL A 708 26.18 0.86 10.01
CA VAL A 708 27.01 -0.02 9.21
C VAL A 708 28.46 0.13 9.56
N ALA A 709 29.19 -0.99 9.56
CA ALA A 709 30.64 -1.03 9.56
C ALA A 709 31.10 -1.80 8.33
N PHE A 710 32.20 -1.36 7.71
CA PHE A 710 32.63 -1.97 6.46
C PHE A 710 34.14 -2.03 6.33
N ILE A 711 34.58 -3.02 5.54
CA ILE A 711 35.94 -3.15 5.03
C ILE A 711 35.81 -3.43 3.54
N ASP A 712 36.33 -2.53 2.73
CA ASP A 712 36.38 -2.62 1.29
C ASP A 712 37.82 -2.84 0.84
N ALA A 713 38.00 -3.69 -0.17
CA ALA A 713 39.29 -3.91 -0.81
C ALA A 713 39.12 -3.91 -2.33
N GLY A 714 40.07 -3.42 -3.09
CA GLY A 714 39.99 -3.51 -4.52
C GLY A 714 41.11 -2.79 -5.26
N ASN A 715 41.26 -3.15 -6.53
CA ASN A 715 42.20 -2.51 -7.43
C ASN A 715 41.69 -2.54 -8.86
N VAL A 716 42.32 -1.70 -9.68
CA VAL A 716 42.18 -1.67 -11.13
C VAL A 716 43.58 -1.80 -11.71
N TYR A 717 43.77 -2.67 -12.68
CA TYR A 717 45.06 -2.98 -13.27
C TYR A 717 45.10 -2.53 -14.72
N SER A 718 46.32 -2.17 -15.18
CA SER A 718 46.52 -1.61 -16.53
C SER A 718 46.03 -2.56 -17.61
N GLU A 719 46.47 -3.79 -17.56
CA GLU A 719 46.19 -4.85 -18.52
C GLU A 719 45.56 -6.07 -17.80
N VAL A 720 44.95 -6.98 -18.58
CA VAL A 720 44.41 -8.24 -18.03
C VAL A 720 45.52 -9.10 -17.45
N GLY A 721 46.73 -9.07 -18.06
CA GLY A 721 47.91 -9.82 -17.59
C GLY A 721 48.44 -9.36 -16.25
N ASP A 722 48.21 -8.12 -15.85
CA ASP A 722 48.62 -7.52 -14.58
C ASP A 722 47.72 -7.90 -13.39
N PHE A 723 46.65 -8.66 -13.66
CA PHE A 723 45.69 -8.99 -12.63
C PHE A 723 46.29 -9.78 -11.46
N ASP A 724 46.26 -9.15 -10.27
CA ASP A 724 46.69 -9.77 -9.02
C ASP A 724 45.64 -9.51 -7.90
N PRO A 725 44.87 -10.52 -7.52
CA PRO A 725 43.82 -10.37 -6.49
C PRO A 725 44.36 -10.08 -5.10
N PHE A 726 45.69 -10.10 -4.88
CA PHE A 726 46.33 -9.83 -3.59
C PHE A 726 46.90 -8.41 -3.51
N THR A 727 47.19 -7.76 -4.62
CA THR A 727 47.68 -6.39 -4.65
C THR A 727 46.48 -5.41 -4.65
N LEU A 728 45.91 -5.17 -3.47
CA LEU A 728 44.69 -4.41 -3.29
C LEU A 728 44.92 -3.11 -2.54
N ARG A 729 44.03 -2.13 -2.74
CA ARG A 729 43.86 -0.93 -1.94
C ARG A 729 42.73 -1.17 -0.94
N TYR A 730 42.90 -0.74 0.30
CA TYR A 730 42.00 -1.04 1.40
C TYR A 730 41.37 0.21 1.99
N GLY A 731 40.05 0.17 2.17
CA GLY A 731 39.26 1.16 2.88
C GLY A 731 38.43 0.53 3.99
N THR A 732 38.36 1.17 5.14
CA THR A 732 37.51 0.75 6.26
C THR A 732 36.73 1.92 6.78
N GLY A 733 35.64 1.68 7.45
CA GLY A 733 34.86 2.77 8.02
C GLY A 733 33.52 2.35 8.60
N ALA A 734 32.76 3.36 8.92
CA ALA A 734 31.41 3.21 9.47
C ALA A 734 30.45 4.20 8.82
N GLY A 735 29.18 3.95 8.96
CA GLY A 735 28.14 4.79 8.42
C GLY A 735 26.77 4.51 8.99
N VAL A 736 25.77 5.21 8.44
CA VAL A 736 24.37 5.02 8.80
C VAL A 736 23.50 4.89 7.56
N ARG A 737 22.41 4.16 7.70
CA ARG A 737 21.39 3.95 6.68
C ARG A 737 20.03 4.29 7.29
N LEU A 738 19.29 5.15 6.61
CA LEU A 738 17.93 5.54 6.99
C LEU A 738 17.01 5.35 5.80
N LEU A 739 15.88 4.67 6.01
CA LEU A 739 14.80 4.65 5.01
C LEU A 739 13.82 5.77 5.33
N SER A 740 13.92 6.86 4.58
CA SER A 740 13.01 7.99 4.72
C SER A 740 11.85 7.92 3.71
N PRO A 741 10.75 8.65 3.92
CA PRO A 741 9.67 8.76 2.93
C PRO A 741 10.12 9.27 1.56
N VAL A 742 11.20 10.05 1.51
CA VAL A 742 11.80 10.57 0.26
C VAL A 742 12.86 9.63 -0.33
N GLY A 743 13.03 8.44 0.23
CA GLY A 743 13.97 7.42 -0.23
C GLY A 743 15.09 7.10 0.75
N PRO A 744 15.98 6.17 0.38
CA PRO A 744 17.10 5.77 1.24
C PRO A 744 18.14 6.86 1.39
N ILE A 745 18.60 7.07 2.61
CA ILE A 745 19.70 7.97 2.95
C ILE A 745 20.86 7.12 3.44
N GLY A 746 22.04 7.30 2.87
CA GLY A 746 23.26 6.65 3.30
C GLY A 746 24.37 7.66 3.56
N TRP A 747 25.02 7.56 4.71
CA TRP A 747 26.15 8.40 5.08
C TRP A 747 27.26 7.53 5.61
N ASP A 748 28.41 7.53 4.91
CA ASP A 748 29.59 6.72 5.25
C ASP A 748 30.80 7.62 5.41
N TYR A 749 31.65 7.30 6.36
CA TYR A 749 33.01 7.83 6.44
C TYR A 749 34.00 6.68 6.28
N GLY A 750 34.78 6.74 5.17
CA GLY A 750 35.78 5.74 4.85
C GLY A 750 37.19 6.25 5.09
N LEU A 751 38.02 5.41 5.69
CA LEU A 751 39.45 5.65 5.95
C LEU A 751 40.27 4.73 5.02
N LYS A 752 41.39 5.24 4.50
CA LYS A 752 42.37 4.46 3.75
C LYS A 752 43.31 3.75 4.74
N ILE A 753 43.36 2.44 4.68
CA ILE A 753 44.30 1.63 5.52
C ILE A 753 45.73 1.76 4.99
N ASP A 754 45.90 1.66 3.68
CA ASP A 754 47.15 1.68 2.93
C ASP A 754 47.46 3.06 2.30
N ARG A 755 47.27 4.13 3.05
CA ARG A 755 47.45 5.51 2.57
C ARG A 755 48.85 5.76 1.98
N LYS A 756 48.90 6.25 0.74
CA LYS A 756 50.11 6.68 0.08
C LYS A 756 50.45 8.14 0.41
N PRO A 757 51.74 8.57 0.28
CA PRO A 757 52.10 9.98 0.43
C PRO A 757 51.26 10.87 -0.52
N GLY A 758 50.79 12.02 0.00
CA GLY A 758 49.92 12.95 -0.75
C GLY A 758 48.44 12.63 -0.74
N GLU A 759 48.02 11.45 -0.32
CA GLU A 759 46.60 11.10 -0.24
C GLU A 759 45.95 11.63 1.05
N ARG A 760 44.67 12.00 0.98
CA ARG A 760 43.84 12.30 2.17
C ARG A 760 43.64 11.03 2.98
N ARG A 761 43.47 11.18 4.30
CA ARG A 761 43.27 10.06 5.24
C ARG A 761 41.99 9.29 4.98
N GLY A 762 40.92 9.98 4.59
CA GLY A 762 39.60 9.40 4.33
C GLY A 762 38.71 10.35 3.55
N GLU A 763 37.55 9.84 3.18
CA GLU A 763 36.52 10.56 2.40
C GLU A 763 35.13 10.32 2.98
N PHE A 764 34.29 11.34 2.95
CA PHE A 764 32.85 11.25 3.22
C PHE A 764 32.10 10.84 1.98
N HIS A 765 31.16 9.94 2.18
CA HIS A 765 30.27 9.47 1.13
C HIS A 765 28.81 9.67 1.56
N LEU A 766 28.15 10.66 1.00
CA LEU A 766 26.72 10.94 1.23
C LEU A 766 25.92 10.50 0.02
N ARG A 767 24.80 9.85 0.26
CA ARG A 767 23.81 9.45 -0.75
C ARG A 767 22.42 9.78 -0.21
N LEU A 768 21.69 10.64 -0.91
CA LEU A 768 20.33 11.04 -0.58
C LEU A 768 19.41 10.73 -1.74
N GLY A 769 18.27 10.09 -1.49
CA GLY A 769 17.25 9.77 -2.47
C GLY A 769 17.49 8.47 -3.23
N SER A 770 16.49 8.07 -4.02
CA SER A 770 16.60 6.94 -4.94
C SER A 770 17.45 7.34 -6.14
N GLN A 771 18.47 6.55 -6.48
CA GLN A 771 19.05 6.64 -7.82
C GLN A 771 17.98 6.19 -8.82
N PHE A 772 17.52 7.11 -9.65
CA PHE A 772 16.52 6.90 -10.70
C PHE A 772 17.06 6.02 -11.85
#